data_8afc7fb593d6afbcd8286d2461944c73
#
_entry.id   8afc7fb593d6afbcd8286d2461944c73
#
_cell.length_a   1.000
_cell.length_b   1.000
_cell.length_c   1.000
_cell.angle_alpha   90.00
_cell.angle_beta   90.00
_cell.angle_gamma   90.00
#
_symmetry.space_group_name_H-M   'P 1'
#
loop_
_entity.id
_entity.type
_entity.pdbx_description
1 polymer ?
#
loop_
_entity_poly.entity_id
_entity_poly.type
_entity_poly.pdbx_seq_one_letter_code
_entity_poly.pdbx_strand_id
1 'polypeptide(L)'
;MTCNHRIDRRSFIAGTFATGALVAAGAAVCGCSAGAAGSGSDGSPAPEGLTADPKPAADATLAANDAVYALLDFSDERERAFATRGLIAAPEALEITDDVGKVVWSQKAYAFLDGAEGQPVGAPDTANPSLWRNAQLNHLFGLFEVVDGIYQVRGYDMTNITFVRGETGWIVFDPLMSCECSRAAFALVTEHLGERPVTGIVMSHPHVDHYGGIKGIVSEEDVAARSIPLIVPAGFAEHAVAENVYAGNAMGRRAGYQYGTFLEAGPQGKLSIGIGMGQSTGTVSYIAPNDLIAATGETREVDGVLMEFHMTPGTEAPAEMNTWFPQFKALWMAENCTGTLHNLYTLRGAEVRDGNAWANYLMEAKARYGAEAQVTFQSHNWPHWGNDVLNEYLVNTAAMYKFIADQTLMYLNQGLTSNEIAHLIQLPPALEQSWYTRQYYGTVAHNAKAVYQKYMGWYDANPVHLHALPPEESARKFAEYLGDANAVLAKAQVDFEAGYYQWVAEVTNLLVFADPTNEPARLLCADALEQLGYAAESGPWRNAYLTGAKELRGGVDADPKYRATGSADIQRAMTPDMMLDYLGILLDADAAADLDLVVNLAFTDEDPYVLTVRAGVVLYERGAQADDADATLTLPRLGMFAILNRDEDAQAKSIQVEGDPDVVRKLTEHLATYEFFFNIVEP
;
A
#
# COMPACT_ATOMS: atom_id res chain seq x y z
N MET A 1 -36.74 -12.21 -32.44
CA MET A 1 -35.65 -13.12 -32.82
C MET A 1 -34.55 -12.94 -31.76
N THR A 2 -34.58 -13.79 -30.76
CA THR A 2 -33.61 -13.78 -29.63
C THR A 2 -32.44 -14.65 -30.04
N CYS A 3 -31.31 -14.01 -30.34
CA CYS A 3 -30.06 -14.71 -30.61
C CYS A 3 -29.38 -15.04 -29.28
N ASN A 4 -29.60 -16.26 -28.77
CA ASN A 4 -28.93 -16.83 -27.62
C ASN A 4 -27.55 -17.32 -28.08
N HIS A 5 -26.54 -16.47 -28.08
CA HIS A 5 -25.15 -16.92 -28.12
C HIS A 5 -24.74 -17.32 -26.72
N ARG A 6 -24.86 -18.60 -26.41
CA ARG A 6 -24.07 -19.19 -25.31
C ARG A 6 -22.61 -19.14 -25.74
N ILE A 7 -21.83 -18.24 -25.11
CA ILE A 7 -20.38 -18.22 -25.25
C ILE A 7 -19.87 -19.48 -24.52
N ASP A 8 -19.30 -20.42 -25.25
CA ASP A 8 -18.65 -21.57 -24.69
C ASP A 8 -17.36 -21.09 -23.99
N ARG A 9 -17.26 -21.35 -22.68
CA ARG A 9 -16.15 -20.95 -21.81
C ARG A 9 -14.77 -21.30 -22.41
N ARG A 10 -14.66 -22.40 -23.16
CA ARG A 10 -13.43 -22.85 -23.81
C ARG A 10 -13.08 -22.08 -25.07
N SER A 11 -14.07 -21.64 -25.81
CA SER A 11 -13.87 -20.91 -27.06
C SER A 11 -13.47 -19.44 -26.83
N PHE A 12 -13.91 -18.85 -25.71
CA PHE A 12 -13.56 -17.48 -25.35
C PHE A 12 -12.11 -17.33 -24.90
N ILE A 13 -11.62 -18.27 -24.08
CA ILE A 13 -10.23 -18.28 -23.61
C ILE A 13 -9.24 -18.56 -24.76
N ALA A 14 -9.59 -19.42 -25.71
CA ALA A 14 -8.74 -19.72 -26.87
C ALA A 14 -8.64 -18.56 -27.89
N GLY A 15 -9.63 -17.65 -27.93
CA GLY A 15 -9.64 -16.50 -28.83
C GLY A 15 -8.78 -15.32 -28.39
N THR A 16 -8.51 -15.19 -27.08
CA THR A 16 -7.81 -14.04 -26.52
C THR A 16 -6.27 -14.23 -26.44
N PHE A 17 -5.80 -15.46 -26.50
CA PHE A 17 -4.35 -15.77 -26.56
C PHE A 17 -3.70 -15.51 -27.92
N ALA A 18 -4.46 -15.13 -28.95
CA ALA A 18 -3.96 -15.00 -30.34
C ALA A 18 -3.41 -13.62 -30.71
N THR A 19 -3.43 -12.64 -29.80
CA THR A 19 -2.95 -11.28 -30.10
C THR A 19 -1.64 -10.86 -29.38
N GLY A 20 -1.02 -11.75 -28.65
CA GLY A 20 0.18 -11.44 -27.87
C GLY A 20 1.47 -12.23 -28.19
N ALA A 21 1.51 -13.06 -29.23
CA ALA A 21 2.78 -13.75 -29.58
C ALA A 21 2.77 -14.20 -31.04
N LEU A 22 3.30 -13.41 -31.92
CA LEU A 22 3.66 -13.80 -33.28
C LEU A 22 5.17 -13.73 -33.45
N VAL A 23 5.86 -14.79 -32.99
CA VAL A 23 7.09 -15.24 -33.62
C VAL A 23 7.01 -16.76 -33.74
N ALA A 24 6.73 -17.23 -34.94
CA ALA A 24 6.73 -18.64 -35.28
C ALA A 24 8.16 -19.10 -35.59
N ALA A 25 8.64 -20.06 -34.81
CA ALA A 25 9.75 -20.92 -35.24
C ALA A 25 9.24 -22.36 -35.31
N GLY A 26 9.43 -23.03 -36.44
CA GLY A 26 8.83 -24.27 -36.83
C GLY A 26 9.21 -25.45 -35.92
N ALA A 27 8.20 -26.23 -35.57
CA ALA A 27 8.35 -27.48 -34.85
C ALA A 27 8.59 -28.64 -35.80
N ALA A 28 9.72 -29.32 -35.63
CA ALA A 28 9.97 -30.63 -36.19
C ALA A 28 9.34 -31.68 -35.26
N VAL A 29 8.42 -32.49 -35.80
CA VAL A 29 7.81 -33.61 -35.10
C VAL A 29 8.82 -34.76 -35.05
N CYS A 30 9.26 -35.13 -33.83
CA CYS A 30 9.91 -36.41 -33.58
C CYS A 30 9.03 -37.32 -32.75
N GLY A 31 8.69 -38.50 -33.31
CA GLY A 31 7.86 -39.49 -32.65
C GLY A 31 8.58 -40.20 -31.50
N CYS A 32 7.90 -40.35 -30.38
CA CYS A 32 8.37 -41.16 -29.26
C CYS A 32 7.86 -42.60 -29.34
N SER A 33 8.77 -43.53 -29.43
CA SER A 33 8.52 -44.95 -29.19
C SER A 33 8.57 -45.25 -27.69
N ALA A 34 7.58 -45.95 -27.17
CA ALA A 34 7.50 -46.42 -25.79
C ALA A 34 8.57 -47.47 -25.50
N GLY A 35 9.44 -47.20 -24.55
CA GLY A 35 10.40 -48.13 -23.99
C GLY A 35 10.13 -48.34 -22.49
N ALA A 36 10.17 -49.59 -22.06
CA ALA A 36 9.78 -50.10 -20.75
C ALA A 36 10.64 -49.59 -19.59
N ALA A 37 9.99 -49.50 -18.42
CA ALA A 37 10.54 -49.08 -17.14
C ALA A 37 11.70 -49.96 -16.65
N GLY A 38 12.82 -49.33 -16.33
CA GLY A 38 13.88 -49.87 -15.51
C GLY A 38 14.02 -49.02 -14.25
N SER A 39 13.82 -49.64 -13.09
CA SER A 39 14.04 -49.07 -11.77
C SER A 39 15.53 -48.89 -11.49
N GLY A 40 16.03 -47.69 -11.67
CA GLY A 40 17.33 -47.25 -11.20
C GLY A 40 17.20 -45.88 -10.61
N SER A 41 17.52 -45.70 -9.35
CA SER A 41 17.53 -44.42 -8.63
C SER A 41 18.78 -43.61 -9.00
N ASP A 42 18.88 -43.18 -10.25
CA ASP A 42 19.76 -42.06 -10.61
C ASP A 42 18.90 -40.84 -10.76
N GLY A 43 18.83 -40.04 -9.69
CA GLY A 43 18.13 -38.76 -9.70
C GLY A 43 18.66 -37.87 -10.82
N SER A 44 17.78 -37.16 -11.51
CA SER A 44 18.17 -36.16 -12.50
C SER A 44 19.09 -35.11 -11.85
N PRO A 45 20.16 -34.65 -12.52
CA PRO A 45 20.96 -33.56 -11.96
C PRO A 45 20.09 -32.26 -11.85
N ALA A 46 20.37 -31.46 -10.82
CA ALA A 46 19.77 -30.13 -10.73
C ALA A 46 20.24 -29.26 -11.93
N PRO A 47 19.42 -28.26 -12.36
CA PRO A 47 19.84 -27.31 -13.39
C PRO A 47 21.18 -26.66 -13.05
N GLU A 48 22.05 -26.47 -14.04
CA GLU A 48 23.32 -25.76 -13.89
C GLU A 48 23.10 -24.22 -14.00
N GLY A 49 24.01 -23.43 -13.42
CA GLY A 49 24.05 -21.98 -13.57
C GLY A 49 23.11 -21.19 -12.61
N LEU A 50 22.41 -21.88 -11.69
CA LEU A 50 21.67 -21.20 -10.63
C LEU A 50 22.65 -20.60 -9.61
N THR A 51 22.50 -19.31 -9.31
CA THR A 51 23.34 -18.58 -8.34
C THR A 51 22.47 -17.62 -7.53
N ALA A 52 22.99 -17.19 -6.38
CA ALA A 52 22.32 -16.19 -5.53
C ALA A 52 22.39 -14.76 -6.09
N ASP A 53 23.20 -14.51 -7.12
CA ASP A 53 23.33 -13.20 -7.72
C ASP A 53 22.12 -12.84 -8.60
N PRO A 54 21.71 -11.55 -8.66
CA PRO A 54 20.70 -11.08 -9.60
C PRO A 54 21.06 -11.39 -11.04
N LYS A 55 20.07 -11.77 -11.85
CA LYS A 55 20.24 -12.11 -13.27
C LYS A 55 20.03 -10.88 -14.15
N PRO A 56 20.60 -10.85 -15.36
CA PRO A 56 20.19 -9.90 -16.39
C PRO A 56 18.74 -10.16 -16.83
N ALA A 57 18.15 -9.18 -17.52
CA ALA A 57 16.86 -9.38 -18.17
C ALA A 57 17.00 -10.46 -19.27
N ALA A 58 16.09 -11.43 -19.27
CA ALA A 58 16.03 -12.47 -20.27
C ALA A 58 15.26 -12.01 -21.52
N ASP A 59 15.39 -12.73 -22.64
CA ASP A 59 14.82 -12.32 -23.95
C ASP A 59 13.32 -12.02 -23.88
N ALA A 60 12.52 -12.78 -23.14
CA ALA A 60 11.09 -12.52 -23.01
C ALA A 60 10.80 -11.27 -22.19
N THR A 61 11.61 -10.93 -21.19
CA THR A 61 11.54 -9.67 -20.45
C THR A 61 11.90 -8.49 -21.33
N LEU A 62 12.97 -8.60 -22.12
CA LEU A 62 13.36 -7.59 -23.10
C LEU A 62 12.22 -7.33 -24.09
N ALA A 63 11.65 -8.38 -24.67
CA ALA A 63 10.53 -8.26 -25.60
C ALA A 63 9.29 -7.61 -24.97
N ALA A 64 9.00 -7.91 -23.72
CA ALA A 64 7.89 -7.28 -22.99
C ALA A 64 8.15 -5.77 -22.76
N ASN A 65 9.36 -5.40 -22.37
CA ASN A 65 9.75 -4.00 -22.17
C ASN A 65 9.79 -3.22 -23.51
N ASP A 66 10.27 -3.84 -24.58
CA ASP A 66 10.26 -3.25 -25.93
C ASP A 66 8.84 -2.97 -26.45
N ALA A 67 7.87 -3.83 -26.13
CA ALA A 67 6.47 -3.65 -26.51
C ALA A 67 5.85 -2.38 -25.90
N VAL A 68 6.35 -1.92 -24.75
CA VAL A 68 5.89 -0.68 -24.11
C VAL A 68 6.22 0.56 -24.94
N TYR A 69 7.38 0.58 -25.60
CA TYR A 69 7.76 1.68 -26.49
C TYR A 69 6.87 1.75 -27.76
N ALA A 70 6.32 0.61 -28.19
CA ALA A 70 5.36 0.59 -29.30
C ALA A 70 3.95 1.02 -28.88
N LEU A 71 3.61 0.88 -27.60
CA LEU A 71 2.29 1.21 -27.06
C LEU A 71 2.16 2.70 -26.74
N LEU A 72 3.21 3.32 -26.16
CA LEU A 72 3.16 4.64 -25.54
C LEU A 72 3.96 5.67 -26.32
N ASP A 73 3.47 6.90 -26.37
CA ASP A 73 4.18 8.03 -26.98
C ASP A 73 5.19 8.67 -26.01
N PHE A 74 6.41 8.18 -26.03
CA PHE A 74 7.51 8.71 -25.20
C PHE A 74 7.97 10.11 -25.62
N SER A 75 7.47 10.66 -26.74
CA SER A 75 7.72 12.04 -27.16
C SER A 75 6.73 13.04 -26.54
N ASP A 76 5.68 12.58 -25.86
CA ASP A 76 4.74 13.44 -25.13
C ASP A 76 5.41 13.99 -23.85
N GLU A 77 5.71 15.29 -23.86
CA GLU A 77 6.37 15.99 -22.76
C GLU A 77 5.37 16.70 -21.80
N ARG A 78 4.06 16.53 -21.96
CA ARG A 78 3.05 17.24 -21.14
C ARG A 78 3.23 16.95 -19.65
N GLU A 79 3.35 15.68 -19.28
CA GLU A 79 3.52 15.30 -17.86
C GLU A 79 4.85 15.82 -17.28
N ARG A 80 5.94 15.84 -18.10
CA ARG A 80 7.21 16.44 -17.68
C ARG A 80 7.07 17.96 -17.50
N ALA A 81 6.39 18.62 -18.40
CA ALA A 81 6.12 20.06 -18.28
C ALA A 81 5.31 20.39 -17.03
N PHE A 82 4.32 19.54 -16.66
CA PHE A 82 3.57 19.70 -15.41
C PHE A 82 4.43 19.37 -14.19
N ALA A 83 5.21 18.30 -14.21
CA ALA A 83 6.07 17.90 -13.10
C ALA A 83 7.15 18.94 -12.77
N THR A 84 7.65 19.68 -13.76
CA THR A 84 8.69 20.72 -13.58
C THR A 84 8.12 22.11 -13.33
N ARG A 85 6.84 22.34 -13.61
CA ARG A 85 6.21 23.66 -13.50
C ARG A 85 6.19 24.16 -12.07
N GLY A 86 6.53 25.46 -11.93
CA GLY A 86 6.45 26.18 -10.65
C GLY A 86 7.62 25.92 -9.71
N LEU A 87 8.71 25.25 -10.14
CA LEU A 87 9.88 25.03 -9.28
C LEU A 87 10.46 26.36 -8.82
N ILE A 88 10.50 26.57 -7.50
CA ILE A 88 11.08 27.74 -6.83
C ILE A 88 12.49 27.44 -6.37
N ALA A 89 12.66 26.30 -5.69
CA ALA A 89 13.93 25.89 -5.11
C ALA A 89 14.03 24.37 -4.95
N ALA A 90 15.22 23.84 -5.15
CA ALA A 90 15.57 22.47 -4.81
C ALA A 90 17.02 22.43 -4.31
N PRO A 91 17.36 21.64 -3.28
CA PRO A 91 18.75 21.40 -2.94
C PRO A 91 19.43 20.58 -4.04
N GLU A 92 20.74 20.72 -4.17
CA GLU A 92 21.55 19.94 -5.14
C GLU A 92 21.44 18.41 -4.89
N ALA A 93 21.33 18.04 -3.61
CA ALA A 93 21.10 16.66 -3.20
C ALA A 93 20.21 16.69 -1.94
N LEU A 94 19.21 15.80 -1.90
CA LEU A 94 18.32 15.69 -0.75
C LEU A 94 18.62 14.40 0.02
N GLU A 95 19.05 14.58 1.28
CA GLU A 95 19.21 13.52 2.27
C GLU A 95 18.76 14.06 3.63
N ILE A 96 17.78 13.41 4.25
CA ILE A 96 17.21 13.82 5.53
C ILE A 96 17.61 12.80 6.59
N THR A 97 18.10 13.29 7.75
CA THR A 97 18.55 12.45 8.85
C THR A 97 17.72 12.70 10.11
N ASP A 98 17.70 11.69 10.98
CA ASP A 98 17.21 11.85 12.35
C ASP A 98 18.23 12.59 13.24
N ASP A 99 17.87 12.80 14.51
CA ASP A 99 18.68 13.54 15.50
C ASP A 99 20.01 12.83 15.86
N VAL A 100 20.15 11.54 15.51
CA VAL A 100 21.41 10.78 15.71
C VAL A 100 22.22 10.63 14.43
N GLY A 101 21.78 11.26 13.32
CA GLY A 101 22.48 11.28 12.05
C GLY A 101 22.20 10.07 11.14
N LYS A 102 21.19 9.24 11.45
CA LYS A 102 20.76 8.16 10.59
C LYS A 102 19.90 8.71 9.46
N VAL A 103 20.18 8.31 8.22
CA VAL A 103 19.38 8.69 7.06
C VAL A 103 18.00 8.06 7.16
N VAL A 104 16.96 8.88 7.14
CA VAL A 104 15.53 8.47 7.15
C VAL A 104 14.87 8.64 5.79
N TRP A 105 15.41 9.50 4.93
CA TRP A 105 14.97 9.72 3.56
C TRP A 105 16.13 10.18 2.67
N SER A 106 16.16 9.72 1.41
CA SER A 106 17.21 10.11 0.47
C SER A 106 16.72 10.06 -0.97
N GLN A 107 16.69 11.20 -1.65
CA GLN A 107 16.58 11.28 -3.10
C GLN A 107 17.93 11.00 -3.79
N LYS A 108 19.04 11.24 -3.10
CA LYS A 108 20.38 10.93 -3.58
C LYS A 108 20.56 9.45 -3.93
N ALA A 109 19.84 8.55 -3.25
CA ALA A 109 19.85 7.12 -3.55
C ALA A 109 19.32 6.80 -4.97
N TYR A 110 18.57 7.71 -5.58
CA TYR A 110 17.97 7.57 -6.91
C TYR A 110 18.69 8.39 -8.00
N ALA A 111 19.87 8.92 -7.72
CA ALA A 111 20.65 9.71 -8.69
C ALA A 111 20.98 8.94 -10.00
N PHE A 112 20.84 7.61 -10.02
CA PHE A 112 20.97 6.80 -11.23
C PHE A 112 19.86 7.07 -12.28
N LEU A 113 18.76 7.74 -11.88
CA LEU A 113 17.69 8.19 -12.78
C LEU A 113 18.05 9.47 -13.53
N ASP A 114 19.06 10.22 -13.05
CA ASP A 114 19.51 11.46 -13.65
C ASP A 114 20.47 11.19 -14.83
N GLY A 115 20.32 11.96 -15.87
CA GLY A 115 21.25 11.95 -17.00
C GLY A 115 22.34 13.00 -16.87
N ALA A 116 23.36 12.86 -17.70
CA ALA A 116 24.37 13.92 -17.87
C ALA A 116 23.68 15.20 -18.39
N GLU A 117 24.01 16.34 -17.78
CA GLU A 117 23.51 17.67 -18.20
C GLU A 117 21.95 17.78 -18.23
N GLY A 118 21.24 17.02 -17.37
CA GLY A 118 19.77 17.06 -17.29
C GLY A 118 19.03 16.35 -18.43
N GLN A 119 19.72 15.56 -19.25
CA GLN A 119 19.06 14.69 -20.23
C GLN A 119 18.53 13.43 -19.54
N PRO A 120 17.30 12.96 -19.86
CA PRO A 120 16.78 11.72 -19.30
C PRO A 120 17.65 10.52 -19.68
N VAL A 121 17.96 9.67 -18.69
CA VAL A 121 18.59 8.36 -18.95
C VAL A 121 17.54 7.41 -19.50
N GLY A 122 17.84 6.67 -20.56
CA GLY A 122 16.97 5.61 -21.07
C GLY A 122 16.77 4.50 -20.04
N ALA A 123 15.62 3.83 -20.09
CA ALA A 123 15.35 2.70 -19.21
C ALA A 123 16.37 1.57 -19.47
N PRO A 124 16.94 0.96 -18.41
CA PRO A 124 17.77 -0.23 -18.56
C PRO A 124 16.90 -1.46 -18.86
N ASP A 125 17.51 -2.50 -19.39
CA ASP A 125 16.84 -3.77 -19.73
C ASP A 125 16.05 -4.39 -18.56
N THR A 126 16.47 -4.11 -17.34
CA THR A 126 15.89 -4.61 -16.09
C THR A 126 14.76 -3.75 -15.53
N ALA A 127 14.23 -2.81 -16.31
CA ALA A 127 13.15 -1.92 -15.88
C ALA A 127 12.12 -1.70 -17.00
N ASN A 128 10.85 -1.78 -16.64
CA ASN A 128 9.76 -1.37 -17.52
C ASN A 128 9.94 0.12 -17.88
N PRO A 129 10.00 0.50 -19.17
CA PRO A 129 10.31 1.88 -19.56
C PRO A 129 9.24 2.90 -19.14
N SER A 130 7.98 2.49 -19.01
CA SER A 130 6.91 3.35 -18.52
C SER A 130 7.09 3.66 -17.04
N LEU A 131 7.40 2.65 -16.19
CA LEU A 131 7.71 2.84 -14.78
C LEU A 131 9.00 3.67 -14.61
N TRP A 132 10.00 3.44 -15.44
CA TRP A 132 11.24 4.22 -15.40
C TRP A 132 10.98 5.72 -15.63
N ARG A 133 10.17 6.06 -16.64
CA ARG A 133 9.75 7.44 -16.90
C ARG A 133 8.98 8.03 -15.72
N ASN A 134 8.05 7.27 -15.14
CA ASN A 134 7.33 7.70 -13.92
C ASN A 134 8.28 7.95 -12.77
N ALA A 135 9.26 7.07 -12.54
CA ALA A 135 10.28 7.23 -11.50
C ALA A 135 11.10 8.51 -11.70
N GLN A 136 11.52 8.82 -12.95
CA GLN A 136 12.22 10.06 -13.26
C GLN A 136 11.39 11.31 -12.96
N LEU A 137 10.08 11.28 -13.17
CA LEU A 137 9.19 12.40 -12.86
C LEU A 137 8.93 12.53 -11.36
N ASN A 138 8.80 11.43 -10.62
CA ASN A 138 8.68 11.43 -9.16
C ASN A 138 10.00 11.78 -8.45
N HIS A 139 11.14 11.64 -9.13
CA HIS A 139 12.44 12.06 -8.61
C HIS A 139 12.65 13.58 -8.68
N LEU A 140 11.77 14.33 -9.32
CA LEU A 140 11.77 15.80 -9.29
C LEU A 140 11.31 16.29 -7.92
N PHE A 141 12.24 16.79 -7.11
CA PHE A 141 11.98 17.21 -5.73
C PHE A 141 12.27 18.69 -5.52
N GLY A 142 11.67 19.27 -4.47
CA GLY A 142 11.87 20.67 -4.09
C GLY A 142 10.58 21.38 -3.73
N LEU A 143 10.64 22.71 -3.67
CA LEU A 143 9.52 23.62 -3.44
C LEU A 143 8.97 24.11 -4.77
N PHE A 144 7.66 23.95 -4.97
CA PHE A 144 6.96 24.32 -6.20
C PHE A 144 5.76 25.21 -5.90
N GLU A 145 5.53 26.22 -6.74
CA GLU A 145 4.30 26.98 -6.75
C GLU A 145 3.24 26.25 -7.58
N VAL A 146 2.08 25.96 -6.98
CA VAL A 146 0.90 25.46 -7.69
C VAL A 146 0.16 26.62 -8.32
N VAL A 147 -0.20 27.61 -7.53
CA VAL A 147 -0.66 28.94 -7.90
C VAL A 147 -0.18 29.92 -6.84
N ASP A 148 -0.20 31.24 -7.11
CA ASP A 148 0.16 32.22 -6.08
C ASP A 148 -0.69 32.02 -4.82
N GLY A 149 -0.04 31.73 -3.71
CA GLY A 149 -0.66 31.40 -2.43
C GLY A 149 -0.79 29.89 -2.12
N ILE A 150 -0.55 29.01 -3.05
CA ILE A 150 -0.52 27.54 -2.81
C ILE A 150 0.82 26.98 -3.29
N TYR A 151 1.53 26.32 -2.37
CA TYR A 151 2.88 25.77 -2.61
C TYR A 151 2.95 24.33 -2.17
N GLN A 152 3.70 23.50 -2.90
CA GLN A 152 3.97 22.10 -2.55
C GLN A 152 5.47 21.85 -2.37
N VAL A 153 5.82 21.09 -1.33
CA VAL A 153 7.13 20.46 -1.28
C VAL A 153 6.95 19.01 -1.70
N ARG A 154 7.61 18.65 -2.80
CA ARG A 154 7.53 17.32 -3.43
C ARG A 154 8.84 16.57 -3.29
N GLY A 155 8.77 15.23 -3.17
CA GLY A 155 9.92 14.35 -3.10
C GLY A 155 10.65 14.33 -1.75
N TYR A 156 10.10 14.95 -0.70
CA TYR A 156 10.64 14.91 0.67
C TYR A 156 10.13 13.70 1.45
N ASP A 157 9.15 12.99 0.91
CA ASP A 157 8.63 11.69 1.32
C ASP A 157 7.89 11.08 0.12
N MET A 158 7.10 10.01 0.32
CA MET A 158 6.22 9.48 -0.73
C MET A 158 5.07 10.43 -1.05
N THR A 159 4.59 11.18 -0.07
CA THR A 159 3.50 12.16 -0.18
C THR A 159 4.04 13.58 -0.39
N ASN A 160 3.27 14.44 -1.02
CA ASN A 160 3.55 15.88 -1.14
C ASN A 160 2.89 16.62 0.02
N ILE A 161 3.64 17.48 0.71
CA ILE A 161 3.08 18.41 1.68
C ILE A 161 2.72 19.72 1.00
N THR A 162 1.51 20.23 1.27
CA THR A 162 1.04 21.50 0.69
C THR A 162 0.93 22.59 1.75
N PHE A 163 1.35 23.80 1.39
CA PHE A 163 1.27 25.01 2.21
C PHE A 163 0.39 26.04 1.51
N VAL A 164 -0.74 26.38 2.14
CA VAL A 164 -1.65 27.43 1.67
C VAL A 164 -1.40 28.67 2.50
N ARG A 165 -1.11 29.79 1.82
CA ARG A 165 -0.82 31.07 2.46
C ARG A 165 -2.10 31.73 2.94
N GLY A 166 -2.27 31.83 4.27
CA GLY A 166 -3.28 32.65 4.90
C GLY A 166 -2.85 34.10 5.06
N GLU A 167 -3.67 34.92 5.71
CA GLU A 167 -3.35 36.33 6.02
C GLU A 167 -2.13 36.43 6.92
N THR A 168 -2.02 35.57 7.95
CA THR A 168 -0.99 35.69 8.98
C THR A 168 -0.01 34.47 8.99
N GLY A 169 -0.42 33.30 8.50
CA GLY A 169 0.34 32.07 8.61
C GLY A 169 0.19 31.12 7.44
N TRP A 170 0.47 29.86 7.70
CA TRP A 170 0.33 28.74 6.77
C TRP A 170 -0.79 27.79 7.23
N ILE A 171 -1.63 27.36 6.30
CA ILE A 171 -2.49 26.19 6.45
C ILE A 171 -1.77 25.05 5.75
N VAL A 172 -1.48 23.97 6.49
CA VAL A 172 -0.71 22.82 6.00
C VAL A 172 -1.64 21.67 5.65
N PHE A 173 -1.44 21.06 4.49
CA PHE A 173 -2.17 19.89 4.02
C PHE A 173 -1.24 18.68 3.96
N ASP A 174 -1.68 17.56 4.55
CA ASP A 174 -1.01 16.27 4.58
C ASP A 174 0.48 16.34 4.99
N PRO A 175 0.77 16.43 6.30
CA PRO A 175 2.12 16.69 6.80
C PRO A 175 3.07 15.48 6.74
N LEU A 176 3.09 14.73 5.63
CA LEU A 176 4.00 13.62 5.32
C LEU A 176 3.94 12.45 6.33
N MET A 177 4.79 11.45 6.12
CA MET A 177 4.86 10.26 6.97
C MET A 177 5.70 10.44 8.23
N SER A 178 6.81 11.22 8.16
CA SER A 178 7.73 11.37 9.29
C SER A 178 8.00 12.81 9.68
N CYS A 179 8.26 13.01 10.98
CA CYS A 179 8.54 14.32 11.57
C CYS A 179 9.75 14.99 10.94
N GLU A 180 10.80 14.22 10.66
CA GLU A 180 12.05 14.71 10.09
C GLU A 180 11.81 15.25 8.67
N CYS A 181 11.04 14.52 7.86
CA CYS A 181 10.69 14.92 6.50
C CYS A 181 9.81 16.17 6.48
N SER A 182 8.78 16.22 7.33
CA SER A 182 7.91 17.39 7.47
C SER A 182 8.68 18.63 7.94
N ARG A 183 9.57 18.47 8.91
CA ARG A 183 10.43 19.56 9.43
C ARG A 183 11.35 20.09 8.33
N ALA A 184 11.96 19.20 7.54
CA ALA A 184 12.82 19.57 6.43
C ALA A 184 12.04 20.31 5.33
N ALA A 185 10.83 19.84 5.00
CA ALA A 185 9.96 20.48 4.03
C ALA A 185 9.52 21.88 4.51
N PHE A 186 9.15 22.03 5.78
CA PHE A 186 8.77 23.31 6.37
C PHE A 186 9.95 24.30 6.45
N ALA A 187 11.15 23.80 6.71
CA ALA A 187 12.36 24.59 6.68
C ALA A 187 12.64 25.16 5.28
N LEU A 188 12.46 24.36 4.22
CA LEU A 188 12.59 24.83 2.83
C LEU A 188 11.58 25.93 2.49
N VAL A 189 10.32 25.79 2.93
CA VAL A 189 9.29 26.81 2.76
C VAL A 189 9.66 28.11 3.50
N THR A 190 10.13 27.98 4.75
CA THR A 190 10.55 29.12 5.58
C THR A 190 11.73 29.86 4.94
N GLU A 191 12.71 29.14 4.42
CA GLU A 191 13.89 29.74 3.77
C GLU A 191 13.53 30.58 2.53
N HIS A 192 12.61 30.10 1.71
CA HIS A 192 12.34 30.70 0.40
C HIS A 192 11.10 31.61 0.38
N LEU A 193 10.13 31.37 1.25
CA LEU A 193 8.86 32.15 1.30
C LEU A 193 8.68 32.98 2.57
N GLY A 194 9.65 32.90 3.51
CA GLY A 194 9.67 33.62 4.76
C GLY A 194 8.99 32.88 5.90
N GLU A 195 9.37 33.23 7.13
CA GLU A 195 8.85 32.67 8.36
C GLU A 195 7.39 33.08 8.59
N ARG A 196 6.51 32.10 8.78
CA ARG A 196 5.11 32.28 9.15
C ARG A 196 4.66 31.18 10.09
N PRO A 197 3.81 31.46 11.08
CA PRO A 197 3.25 30.42 11.94
C PRO A 197 2.30 29.51 11.17
N VAL A 198 2.10 28.28 11.65
CA VAL A 198 1.02 27.41 11.18
C VAL A 198 -0.28 27.83 11.83
N THR A 199 -1.35 28.07 11.05
CA THR A 199 -2.67 28.54 11.50
C THR A 199 -3.76 27.48 11.33
N GLY A 200 -3.51 26.39 10.60
CA GLY A 200 -4.41 25.26 10.45
C GLY A 200 -3.71 24.08 9.82
N ILE A 201 -4.22 22.88 10.06
CA ILE A 201 -3.75 21.64 9.41
C ILE A 201 -4.97 20.89 8.90
N VAL A 202 -4.89 20.38 7.67
CA VAL A 202 -5.90 19.54 7.04
C VAL A 202 -5.25 18.21 6.69
N MET A 203 -5.84 17.10 7.11
CA MET A 203 -5.39 15.75 6.76
C MET A 203 -6.50 15.06 5.99
N SER A 204 -6.19 14.64 4.76
CA SER A 204 -7.17 14.13 3.80
C SER A 204 -7.86 12.85 4.21
N HIS A 205 -7.09 11.92 4.77
CA HIS A 205 -7.53 10.57 5.12
C HIS A 205 -6.55 9.91 6.13
N PRO A 206 -6.93 8.75 6.74
CA PRO A 206 -6.20 8.19 7.88
C PRO A 206 -4.97 7.33 7.54
N HIS A 207 -4.39 7.41 6.33
CA HIS A 207 -3.11 6.76 6.05
C HIS A 207 -1.94 7.55 6.63
N VAL A 208 -0.95 6.82 7.13
CA VAL A 208 0.13 7.39 7.94
C VAL A 208 0.98 8.41 7.21
N ASP A 209 1.13 8.31 5.90
CA ASP A 209 1.90 9.22 5.07
C ASP A 209 1.23 10.59 4.85
N HIS A 210 -0.02 10.76 5.32
CA HIS A 210 -0.75 12.03 5.28
C HIS A 210 -0.84 12.73 6.64
N TYR A 211 -0.44 12.05 7.76
CA TYR A 211 -0.49 12.67 9.09
C TYR A 211 0.74 12.42 9.96
N GLY A 212 1.52 11.37 9.65
CA GLY A 212 2.57 10.86 10.55
C GLY A 212 3.66 11.86 10.89
N GLY A 213 3.90 12.86 10.05
CA GLY A 213 4.88 13.91 10.26
C GLY A 213 4.37 15.15 11.00
N ILE A 214 3.15 15.15 11.52
CA ILE A 214 2.51 16.36 12.09
C ILE A 214 3.33 17.05 13.18
N LYS A 215 4.01 16.29 14.06
CA LYS A 215 4.88 16.84 15.12
C LYS A 215 6.21 17.40 14.59
N GLY A 216 6.49 17.24 13.30
CA GLY A 216 7.57 17.97 12.62
C GLY A 216 7.19 19.43 12.29
N ILE A 217 5.89 19.75 12.33
CA ILE A 217 5.32 21.06 11.95
C ILE A 217 4.82 21.83 13.18
N VAL A 218 4.09 21.16 14.09
CA VAL A 218 3.51 21.73 15.31
C VAL A 218 3.64 20.77 16.48
N SER A 219 3.63 21.30 17.71
CA SER A 219 3.50 20.49 18.93
C SER A 219 2.04 20.42 19.40
N GLU A 220 1.71 19.45 20.26
CA GLU A 220 0.38 19.37 20.90
C GLU A 220 0.09 20.62 21.74
N GLU A 221 1.13 21.16 22.40
CA GLU A 221 1.06 22.38 23.18
C GLU A 221 0.72 23.60 22.30
N ASP A 222 1.33 23.72 21.12
CA ASP A 222 1.03 24.80 20.17
C ASP A 222 -0.40 24.69 19.66
N VAL A 223 -0.86 23.48 19.32
CA VAL A 223 -2.25 23.24 18.88
C VAL A 223 -3.23 23.69 19.95
N ALA A 224 -3.00 23.29 21.21
CA ALA A 224 -3.88 23.65 22.32
C ALA A 224 -3.81 25.16 22.65
N ALA A 225 -2.61 25.73 22.79
CA ALA A 225 -2.41 27.12 23.20
C ALA A 225 -2.92 28.13 22.16
N ARG A 226 -2.82 27.80 20.86
CA ARG A 226 -3.18 28.68 19.74
C ARG A 226 -4.51 28.29 19.10
N SER A 227 -5.17 27.24 19.61
CA SER A 227 -6.43 26.70 19.05
C SER A 227 -6.34 26.41 17.54
N ILE A 228 -5.23 25.77 17.12
CA ILE A 228 -5.02 25.44 15.70
C ILE A 228 -6.03 24.36 15.30
N PRO A 229 -6.88 24.58 14.29
CA PRO A 229 -7.79 23.56 13.79
C PRO A 229 -7.01 22.45 13.09
N LEU A 230 -7.25 21.19 13.53
CA LEU A 230 -6.81 19.96 12.88
C LEU A 230 -8.02 19.35 12.21
N ILE A 231 -8.21 19.64 10.92
CA ILE A 231 -9.40 19.34 10.15
C ILE A 231 -9.24 17.99 9.45
N VAL A 232 -10.18 17.08 9.68
CA VAL A 232 -10.16 15.72 9.10
C VAL A 232 -11.57 15.27 8.70
N PRO A 233 -11.72 14.25 7.82
CA PRO A 233 -13.00 13.60 7.59
C PRO A 233 -13.46 12.82 8.83
N ALA A 234 -14.77 12.76 9.06
CA ALA A 234 -15.37 11.93 10.12
C ALA A 234 -14.96 10.47 9.95
N GLY A 235 -14.63 9.78 11.04
CA GLY A 235 -14.12 8.40 11.05
C GLY A 235 -12.59 8.30 10.94
N PHE A 236 -11.87 9.41 10.81
CA PHE A 236 -10.42 9.42 10.64
C PHE A 236 -9.68 8.65 11.75
N ALA A 237 -9.97 8.93 13.02
CA ALA A 237 -9.24 8.34 14.14
C ALA A 237 -9.46 6.84 14.24
N GLU A 238 -10.70 6.37 14.06
CA GLU A 238 -11.08 4.97 14.10
C GLU A 238 -10.33 4.15 13.03
N HIS A 239 -10.28 4.66 11.80
CA HIS A 239 -9.61 3.97 10.70
C HIS A 239 -8.09 4.03 10.83
N ALA A 240 -7.52 5.13 11.33
CA ALA A 240 -6.09 5.22 11.60
C ALA A 240 -5.64 4.18 12.64
N VAL A 241 -6.43 3.96 13.70
CA VAL A 241 -6.16 2.92 14.69
C VAL A 241 -6.30 1.51 14.10
N ALA A 242 -7.40 1.23 13.41
CA ALA A 242 -7.68 -0.10 12.84
C ALA A 242 -6.54 -0.58 11.93
N GLU A 243 -6.04 0.26 11.04
CA GLU A 243 -4.95 -0.10 10.12
C GLU A 243 -3.60 -0.25 10.83
N ASN A 244 -3.25 0.68 11.72
CA ASN A 244 -1.90 0.75 12.25
C ASN A 244 -1.69 -0.04 13.55
N VAL A 245 -2.77 -0.47 14.24
CA VAL A 245 -2.70 -1.20 15.51
C VAL A 245 -3.21 -2.62 15.36
N TYR A 246 -4.48 -2.82 14.97
CA TYR A 246 -5.12 -4.14 15.01
C TYR A 246 -4.43 -5.17 14.10
N ALA A 247 -4.17 -4.80 12.84
CA ALA A 247 -3.45 -5.62 11.88
C ALA A 247 -2.01 -5.10 11.60
N GLY A 248 -1.54 -4.14 12.38
CA GLY A 248 -0.32 -3.36 12.13
C GLY A 248 0.94 -4.21 11.95
N ASN A 249 1.09 -5.32 12.68
CA ASN A 249 2.22 -6.23 12.52
C ASN A 249 2.25 -6.87 11.12
N ALA A 250 1.14 -7.46 10.69
CA ALA A 250 1.03 -8.10 9.37
C ALA A 250 1.10 -7.07 8.24
N MET A 251 0.41 -5.93 8.38
CA MET A 251 0.43 -4.86 7.37
C MET A 251 1.81 -4.24 7.24
N GLY A 252 2.52 -3.98 8.33
CA GLY A 252 3.89 -3.45 8.32
C GLY A 252 4.87 -4.38 7.61
N ARG A 253 4.83 -5.69 7.89
CA ARG A 253 5.66 -6.69 7.20
C ARG A 253 5.38 -6.75 5.70
N ARG A 254 4.11 -6.76 5.31
CA ARG A 254 3.67 -6.78 3.90
C ARG A 254 3.94 -5.45 3.19
N ALA A 255 3.90 -4.33 3.91
CA ALA A 255 4.29 -3.02 3.39
C ALA A 255 5.75 -3.02 2.91
N GLY A 256 6.64 -3.75 3.57
CA GLY A 256 8.02 -3.95 3.12
C GLY A 256 8.13 -4.53 1.71
N TYR A 257 7.23 -5.45 1.35
CA TYR A 257 7.10 -5.99 -0.01
C TYR A 257 6.54 -4.96 -0.98
N GLN A 258 5.45 -4.30 -0.63
CA GLN A 258 4.77 -3.34 -1.50
C GLN A 258 5.64 -2.13 -1.84
N TYR A 259 6.30 -1.58 -0.83
CA TYR A 259 7.09 -0.35 -0.97
C TYR A 259 8.58 -0.59 -1.25
N GLY A 260 8.99 -1.85 -1.30
CA GLY A 260 10.38 -2.22 -1.58
C GLY A 260 11.35 -1.72 -0.52
N THR A 261 10.91 -1.65 0.75
CA THR A 261 11.69 -1.10 1.86
C THR A 261 12.95 -1.93 2.12
N PHE A 262 12.91 -3.22 1.80
CA PHE A 262 14.04 -4.16 1.95
C PHE A 262 14.96 -4.20 0.71
N LEU A 263 14.66 -3.43 -0.35
CA LEU A 263 15.44 -3.39 -1.58
C LEU A 263 16.34 -2.15 -1.61
N GLU A 264 17.54 -2.32 -2.14
CA GLU A 264 18.37 -1.20 -2.52
C GLU A 264 17.77 -0.49 -3.73
N ALA A 265 17.89 0.85 -3.78
CA ALA A 265 17.51 1.62 -4.95
C ALA A 265 18.49 1.36 -6.10
N GLY A 266 17.96 1.08 -7.30
CA GLY A 266 18.80 0.79 -8.45
C GLY A 266 18.04 0.13 -9.61
N PRO A 267 18.69 0.00 -10.77
CA PRO A 267 18.09 -0.59 -11.98
C PRO A 267 17.56 -2.01 -11.81
N GLN A 268 18.20 -2.82 -10.97
CA GLN A 268 17.78 -4.18 -10.62
C GLN A 268 17.05 -4.26 -9.28
N GLY A 269 16.86 -3.13 -8.59
CA GLY A 269 16.20 -3.02 -7.30
C GLY A 269 14.96 -2.15 -7.34
N LYS A 270 14.76 -1.37 -6.26
CA LYS A 270 13.66 -0.44 -6.15
C LYS A 270 13.86 0.76 -7.09
N LEU A 271 12.83 1.09 -7.87
CA LEU A 271 12.79 2.27 -8.73
C LEU A 271 11.89 3.36 -8.15
N SER A 272 10.65 2.99 -7.89
CA SER A 272 9.57 3.87 -7.48
C SER A 272 8.43 3.01 -6.93
N ILE A 273 7.48 3.63 -6.26
CA ILE A 273 6.21 3.00 -5.89
C ILE A 273 5.05 3.52 -6.76
N GLY A 274 5.35 4.27 -7.82
CA GLY A 274 4.35 4.83 -8.74
C GLY A 274 3.78 6.18 -8.30
N ILE A 275 3.45 6.33 -7.01
CA ILE A 275 2.94 7.57 -6.40
C ILE A 275 4.04 8.38 -5.69
N GLY A 276 5.27 7.93 -5.73
CA GLY A 276 6.46 8.52 -5.11
C GLY A 276 7.63 7.55 -5.20
N MET A 277 8.74 7.87 -4.50
CA MET A 277 9.95 7.04 -4.56
C MET A 277 9.97 5.90 -3.54
N GLY A 278 9.27 6.05 -2.42
CA GLY A 278 9.21 5.08 -1.32
C GLY A 278 8.78 5.73 -0.03
N GLN A 279 8.82 4.99 1.08
CA GLN A 279 8.47 5.47 2.42
C GLN A 279 9.73 5.95 3.15
N SER A 280 9.61 7.08 3.88
CA SER A 280 10.62 7.47 4.87
C SER A 280 10.61 6.51 6.07
N THR A 281 11.74 6.43 6.77
CA THR A 281 11.92 5.57 7.97
C THR A 281 12.13 6.39 9.25
N GLY A 282 11.66 7.65 9.25
CA GLY A 282 11.73 8.57 10.37
C GLY A 282 10.66 8.32 11.44
N THR A 283 10.49 9.29 12.31
CA THR A 283 9.58 9.24 13.45
C THR A 283 8.13 9.49 13.01
N VAL A 284 7.26 8.51 13.22
CA VAL A 284 5.81 8.65 13.01
C VAL A 284 5.16 9.20 14.26
N SER A 285 4.35 10.23 14.13
CA SER A 285 3.64 10.92 15.21
C SER A 285 2.13 11.01 14.92
N TYR A 286 1.38 11.45 15.94
CA TYR A 286 -0.04 11.70 15.81
C TYR A 286 -0.45 12.80 16.81
N ILE A 287 -1.35 13.69 16.38
CA ILE A 287 -2.07 14.61 17.25
C ILE A 287 -3.56 14.41 16.98
N ALA A 288 -4.35 14.20 18.02
CA ALA A 288 -5.79 13.97 17.89
C ALA A 288 -6.47 15.15 17.17
N PRO A 289 -7.24 14.90 16.10
CA PRO A 289 -7.96 15.97 15.40
C PRO A 289 -9.04 16.59 16.29
N ASN A 290 -9.33 17.87 16.03
CA ASN A 290 -10.28 18.66 16.83
C ASN A 290 -11.39 19.31 15.97
N ASP A 291 -11.37 19.13 14.64
CA ASP A 291 -12.42 19.63 13.72
C ASP A 291 -12.74 18.54 12.66
N LEU A 292 -13.99 18.08 12.66
CA LEU A 292 -14.45 16.99 11.81
C LEU A 292 -15.33 17.53 10.67
N ILE A 293 -15.10 17.06 9.47
CA ILE A 293 -15.96 17.26 8.29
C ILE A 293 -16.79 15.99 8.10
N ALA A 294 -18.12 16.13 8.17
CA ALA A 294 -19.05 15.01 8.07
C ALA A 294 -19.84 14.96 6.77
N ALA A 295 -19.92 16.08 6.03
CA ALA A 295 -20.74 16.16 4.83
C ALA A 295 -20.08 16.99 3.73
N THR A 296 -20.33 16.59 2.47
CA THR A 296 -19.96 17.36 1.29
C THR A 296 -20.63 18.72 1.29
N GLY A 297 -19.87 19.78 1.00
CA GLY A 297 -20.31 21.18 0.99
C GLY A 297 -20.13 21.90 2.33
N GLU A 298 -19.65 21.21 3.37
CA GLU A 298 -19.19 21.92 4.57
C GLU A 298 -18.02 22.84 4.23
N THR A 299 -17.97 23.98 4.90
CA THR A 299 -16.92 24.99 4.70
C THR A 299 -16.21 25.31 6.01
N ARG A 300 -14.94 25.66 5.90
CA ARG A 300 -14.17 26.31 6.97
C ARG A 300 -13.46 27.53 6.39
N GLU A 301 -13.41 28.57 7.19
CA GLU A 301 -12.54 29.72 6.91
C GLU A 301 -11.44 29.74 7.97
N VAL A 302 -10.20 29.56 7.52
CA VAL A 302 -9.02 29.55 8.39
C VAL A 302 -8.05 30.61 7.88
N ASP A 303 -7.67 31.54 8.74
CA ASP A 303 -6.71 32.60 8.43
C ASP A 303 -7.01 33.34 7.09
N GLY A 304 -8.31 33.65 6.84
CA GLY A 304 -8.79 34.30 5.63
C GLY A 304 -8.90 33.42 4.37
N VAL A 305 -8.64 32.13 4.49
CA VAL A 305 -8.80 31.17 3.39
C VAL A 305 -10.09 30.38 3.56
N LEU A 306 -11.01 30.52 2.59
CA LEU A 306 -12.23 29.71 2.51
C LEU A 306 -11.93 28.37 1.84
N MET A 307 -12.32 27.29 2.50
CA MET A 307 -12.22 25.91 2.04
C MET A 307 -13.62 25.28 2.02
N GLU A 308 -14.00 24.64 0.91
CA GLU A 308 -15.18 23.80 0.81
C GLU A 308 -14.75 22.34 0.66
N PHE A 309 -15.31 21.45 1.47
CA PHE A 309 -14.93 20.05 1.52
C PHE A 309 -15.89 19.16 0.74
N HIS A 310 -15.32 18.20 0.01
CA HIS A 310 -16.04 17.19 -0.75
C HIS A 310 -15.68 15.81 -0.19
N MET A 311 -16.62 15.18 0.51
CA MET A 311 -16.43 13.87 1.14
C MET A 311 -16.43 12.76 0.10
N THR A 312 -15.46 11.84 0.19
CA THR A 312 -15.27 10.73 -0.75
C THR A 312 -15.04 9.38 -0.03
N PRO A 313 -15.87 9.02 0.97
CA PRO A 313 -15.63 7.82 1.77
C PRO A 313 -15.66 6.54 0.91
N GLY A 314 -14.79 5.59 1.26
CA GLY A 314 -14.68 4.29 0.59
C GLY A 314 -13.96 4.35 -0.78
N THR A 315 -13.27 5.46 -1.05
CA THR A 315 -12.34 5.59 -2.19
C THR A 315 -10.95 5.12 -1.77
N GLU A 316 -9.95 6.00 -1.69
CA GLU A 316 -8.60 5.62 -1.26
C GLU A 316 -8.59 5.11 0.19
N ALA A 317 -9.42 5.73 1.04
CA ALA A 317 -9.65 5.29 2.42
C ALA A 317 -11.14 5.27 2.76
N PRO A 318 -11.54 4.57 3.85
CA PRO A 318 -12.92 4.59 4.34
C PRO A 318 -13.42 5.99 4.69
N ALA A 319 -12.52 6.85 5.19
CA ALA A 319 -12.76 8.26 5.49
C ALA A 319 -11.79 9.12 4.67
N GLU A 320 -12.29 9.85 3.69
CA GLU A 320 -11.47 10.71 2.83
C GLU A 320 -12.26 11.94 2.37
N MET A 321 -11.53 13.04 2.09
CA MET A 321 -12.11 14.29 1.57
C MET A 321 -11.17 15.03 0.63
N ASN A 322 -11.75 15.65 -0.39
CA ASN A 322 -11.11 16.64 -1.27
C ASN A 322 -11.41 18.06 -0.77
N THR A 323 -10.67 19.07 -1.24
CA THR A 323 -10.87 20.48 -0.85
C THR A 323 -10.88 21.38 -2.08
N TRP A 324 -11.93 22.22 -2.16
CA TRP A 324 -12.04 23.30 -3.12
C TRP A 324 -11.65 24.63 -2.50
N PHE A 325 -10.82 25.42 -3.19
CA PHE A 325 -10.39 26.77 -2.82
C PHE A 325 -10.96 27.80 -3.82
N PRO A 326 -12.11 28.42 -3.53
CA PRO A 326 -12.78 29.34 -4.47
C PRO A 326 -11.90 30.52 -4.89
N GLN A 327 -11.19 31.12 -3.94
CA GLN A 327 -10.35 32.29 -4.22
C GLN A 327 -9.14 31.99 -5.10
N PHE A 328 -8.64 30.78 -5.09
CA PHE A 328 -7.50 30.32 -5.91
C PHE A 328 -7.93 29.60 -7.18
N LYS A 329 -9.22 29.28 -7.32
CA LYS A 329 -9.77 28.40 -8.37
C LYS A 329 -8.99 27.08 -8.46
N ALA A 330 -8.62 26.54 -7.32
CA ALA A 330 -7.78 25.38 -7.16
C ALA A 330 -8.54 24.24 -6.48
N LEU A 331 -8.44 23.06 -7.04
CA LEU A 331 -9.09 21.84 -6.54
C LEU A 331 -8.03 20.86 -6.04
N TRP A 332 -7.97 20.66 -4.74
CA TRP A 332 -7.12 19.63 -4.13
C TRP A 332 -7.88 18.31 -4.05
N MET A 333 -7.33 17.30 -4.68
CA MET A 333 -7.99 16.00 -4.85
C MET A 333 -7.45 14.92 -3.89
N ALA A 334 -6.76 15.31 -2.84
CA ALA A 334 -6.19 14.38 -1.87
C ALA A 334 -5.42 13.24 -2.56
N GLU A 335 -5.88 12.00 -2.47
CA GLU A 335 -5.36 10.86 -3.23
C GLU A 335 -6.38 10.30 -4.23
N ASN A 336 -7.54 10.95 -4.37
CA ASN A 336 -8.63 10.53 -5.26
C ASN A 336 -8.29 10.62 -6.75
N CYS A 337 -7.37 11.51 -7.14
CA CYS A 337 -7.01 11.73 -8.54
C CYS A 337 -5.50 11.97 -8.64
N THR A 338 -4.73 10.90 -8.58
CA THR A 338 -3.28 10.89 -8.73
C THR A 338 -2.88 10.62 -10.18
N GLY A 339 -1.63 10.89 -10.55
CA GLY A 339 -1.11 10.67 -11.91
C GLY A 339 -0.92 9.21 -12.29
N THR A 340 -1.75 8.31 -11.78
CA THR A 340 -1.67 6.85 -12.00
C THR A 340 -3.00 6.17 -11.72
N LEU A 341 -3.18 4.93 -12.21
CA LEU A 341 -4.19 4.02 -11.69
C LEU A 341 -3.86 3.66 -10.24
N HIS A 342 -4.67 4.12 -9.30
CA HIS A 342 -4.53 3.74 -7.91
C HIS A 342 -5.07 2.32 -7.66
N ASN A 343 -4.58 1.61 -6.65
CA ASN A 343 -5.08 0.30 -6.32
C ASN A 343 -6.43 0.38 -5.58
N LEU A 344 -7.36 -0.56 -5.91
CA LEU A 344 -8.63 -0.75 -5.19
C LEU A 344 -8.48 -1.73 -4.01
N TYR A 345 -7.33 -2.38 -3.91
CA TYR A 345 -6.87 -3.20 -2.80
C TYR A 345 -5.36 -3.05 -2.69
N THR A 346 -4.87 -2.65 -1.53
CA THR A 346 -3.44 -2.49 -1.33
C THR A 346 -2.77 -3.81 -0.92
N LEU A 347 -1.58 -4.11 -1.46
CA LEU A 347 -0.88 -5.39 -1.18
C LEU A 347 -0.51 -5.55 0.29
N ARG A 348 -0.27 -4.45 1.01
CA ARG A 348 -0.02 -4.47 2.46
C ARG A 348 -1.23 -4.97 3.26
N GLY A 349 -2.43 -4.75 2.77
CA GLY A 349 -3.71 -5.02 3.42
C GLY A 349 -4.45 -3.72 3.76
N ALA A 350 -5.72 -3.68 3.44
CA ALA A 350 -6.69 -2.64 3.82
C ALA A 350 -8.09 -3.14 3.48
N GLU A 351 -9.12 -2.38 3.84
CA GLU A 351 -10.46 -2.59 3.33
C GLU A 351 -10.49 -2.43 1.81
N VAL A 352 -11.32 -3.24 1.13
CA VAL A 352 -11.46 -3.16 -0.33
C VAL A 352 -12.23 -1.89 -0.70
N ARG A 353 -11.64 -1.09 -1.57
CA ARG A 353 -12.15 0.20 -2.04
C ARG A 353 -13.24 0.04 -3.09
N ASP A 354 -14.08 1.05 -3.25
CA ASP A 354 -15.19 1.04 -4.20
C ASP A 354 -14.87 1.82 -5.48
N GLY A 355 -14.44 1.12 -6.53
CA GLY A 355 -14.13 1.74 -7.82
C GLY A 355 -15.33 2.44 -8.48
N ASN A 356 -16.56 1.96 -8.24
CA ASN A 356 -17.75 2.63 -8.74
C ASN A 356 -18.06 3.93 -7.97
N ALA A 357 -17.97 3.90 -6.63
CA ALA A 357 -18.10 5.11 -5.81
C ALA A 357 -17.01 6.12 -6.16
N TRP A 358 -15.78 5.67 -6.31
CA TRP A 358 -14.63 6.50 -6.70
C TRP A 358 -14.90 7.26 -8.00
N ALA A 359 -15.36 6.55 -9.05
CA ALA A 359 -15.72 7.19 -10.31
C ALA A 359 -16.85 8.22 -10.14
N ASN A 360 -17.84 7.93 -9.32
CA ASN A 360 -18.96 8.84 -9.06
C ASN A 360 -18.49 10.12 -8.33
N TYR A 361 -17.60 10.01 -7.34
CA TYR A 361 -17.06 11.19 -6.63
C TYR A 361 -16.18 12.05 -7.54
N LEU A 362 -15.40 11.47 -8.44
CA LEU A 362 -14.66 12.24 -9.45
C LEU A 362 -15.60 13.02 -10.38
N MET A 363 -16.70 12.40 -10.80
CA MET A 363 -17.72 13.07 -11.61
C MET A 363 -18.51 14.13 -10.81
N GLU A 364 -18.72 13.92 -9.51
CA GLU A 364 -19.29 14.91 -8.62
C GLU A 364 -18.35 16.12 -8.44
N ALA A 365 -17.06 15.88 -8.20
CA ALA A 365 -16.06 16.95 -8.12
C ALA A 365 -16.03 17.78 -9.41
N LYS A 366 -16.06 17.12 -10.58
CA LYS A 366 -16.17 17.81 -11.87
C LYS A 366 -17.46 18.63 -11.99
N ALA A 367 -18.59 18.08 -11.57
CA ALA A 367 -19.88 18.80 -11.66
C ALA A 367 -19.94 20.03 -10.73
N ARG A 368 -19.34 19.95 -9.53
CA ARG A 368 -19.31 21.03 -8.56
C ARG A 368 -18.31 22.14 -8.92
N TYR A 369 -17.10 21.74 -9.29
CA TYR A 369 -15.96 22.65 -9.34
C TYR A 369 -15.37 22.82 -10.74
N GLY A 370 -15.62 21.87 -11.65
CA GLY A 370 -14.98 21.82 -12.96
C GLY A 370 -15.23 23.03 -13.86
N ALA A 371 -16.32 23.78 -13.67
CA ALA A 371 -16.57 25.01 -14.43
C ALA A 371 -15.63 26.17 -14.05
N GLU A 372 -15.18 26.22 -12.80
CA GLU A 372 -14.40 27.33 -12.25
C GLU A 372 -12.93 26.98 -12.03
N ALA A 373 -12.63 25.72 -11.77
CA ALA A 373 -11.29 25.25 -11.47
C ALA A 373 -10.31 25.51 -12.62
N GLN A 374 -9.10 25.98 -12.29
CA GLN A 374 -8.02 26.24 -13.22
C GLN A 374 -6.80 25.33 -12.99
N VAL A 375 -6.74 24.68 -11.83
CA VAL A 375 -5.73 23.69 -11.49
C VAL A 375 -6.35 22.63 -10.59
N THR A 376 -5.96 21.38 -10.83
CA THR A 376 -6.12 20.28 -9.86
C THR A 376 -4.75 19.84 -9.38
N PHE A 377 -4.65 19.55 -8.08
CA PHE A 377 -3.43 19.09 -7.45
C PHE A 377 -3.75 18.10 -6.32
N GLN A 378 -2.79 17.34 -5.89
CA GLN A 378 -3.02 16.19 -5.03
C GLN A 378 -1.79 15.91 -4.15
N SER A 379 -1.94 14.95 -3.27
CA SER A 379 -0.91 14.57 -2.30
C SER A 379 0.20 13.69 -2.88
N HIS A 380 0.06 13.21 -4.11
CA HIS A 380 1.08 12.44 -4.84
C HIS A 380 1.25 12.95 -6.26
N ASN A 381 2.39 12.64 -6.89
CA ASN A 381 2.75 13.07 -8.24
C ASN A 381 2.75 14.62 -8.38
N TRP A 382 2.18 15.20 -9.43
CA TRP A 382 2.24 16.63 -9.78
C TRP A 382 0.88 17.17 -10.20
N PRO A 383 0.67 18.51 -10.08
CA PRO A 383 -0.58 19.16 -10.46
C PRO A 383 -0.81 19.16 -11.98
N HIS A 384 -2.08 19.35 -12.38
CA HIS A 384 -2.51 19.57 -13.75
C HIS A 384 -3.20 20.93 -13.88
N TRP A 385 -2.75 21.77 -14.82
CA TRP A 385 -3.23 23.12 -15.03
C TRP A 385 -3.99 23.27 -16.34
N GLY A 386 -5.03 24.10 -16.30
CA GLY A 386 -5.92 24.41 -17.40
C GLY A 386 -7.27 23.75 -17.23
N ASN A 387 -8.34 24.53 -17.40
CA ASN A 387 -9.70 24.07 -17.17
C ASN A 387 -10.06 22.84 -18.00
N ASP A 388 -9.76 22.86 -19.30
CA ASP A 388 -10.05 21.71 -20.18
C ASP A 388 -9.23 20.47 -19.78
N VAL A 389 -7.95 20.67 -19.45
CA VAL A 389 -7.03 19.58 -19.06
C VAL A 389 -7.51 18.91 -17.77
N LEU A 390 -7.82 19.70 -16.73
CA LEU A 390 -8.28 19.12 -15.46
C LEU A 390 -9.62 18.41 -15.58
N ASN A 391 -10.55 18.91 -16.42
CA ASN A 391 -11.83 18.25 -16.65
C ASN A 391 -11.65 16.94 -17.42
N GLU A 392 -10.76 16.90 -18.41
CA GLU A 392 -10.38 15.65 -19.11
C GLU A 392 -9.74 14.66 -18.14
N TYR A 393 -8.81 15.12 -17.30
CA TYR A 393 -8.13 14.32 -16.29
C TYR A 393 -9.10 13.66 -15.31
N LEU A 394 -10.05 14.42 -14.77
CA LEU A 394 -11.10 13.89 -13.88
C LEU A 394 -11.99 12.86 -14.57
N VAL A 395 -12.40 13.14 -15.83
CA VAL A 395 -13.27 12.23 -16.61
C VAL A 395 -12.55 10.93 -16.96
N ASN A 396 -11.31 10.98 -17.41
CA ASN A 396 -10.56 9.80 -17.80
C ASN A 396 -10.21 8.94 -16.57
N THR A 397 -9.87 9.56 -15.45
CA THR A 397 -9.64 8.84 -14.19
C THR A 397 -10.94 8.17 -13.70
N ALA A 398 -12.07 8.87 -13.75
CA ALA A 398 -13.38 8.29 -13.44
C ALA A 398 -13.75 7.13 -14.38
N ALA A 399 -13.52 7.31 -15.69
CA ALA A 399 -13.80 6.29 -16.69
C ALA A 399 -12.97 5.02 -16.46
N MET A 400 -11.72 5.15 -16.05
CA MET A 400 -10.82 4.04 -15.74
C MET A 400 -11.36 3.20 -14.58
N TYR A 401 -11.70 3.82 -13.43
CA TYR A 401 -12.27 3.08 -12.30
C TYR A 401 -13.64 2.47 -12.62
N LYS A 402 -14.49 3.23 -13.32
CA LYS A 402 -15.81 2.77 -13.74
C LYS A 402 -15.71 1.57 -14.68
N PHE A 403 -14.81 1.63 -15.66
CA PHE A 403 -14.55 0.52 -16.58
C PHE A 403 -14.13 -0.75 -15.81
N ILE A 404 -13.18 -0.65 -14.89
CA ILE A 404 -12.70 -1.80 -14.11
C ILE A 404 -13.84 -2.39 -13.29
N ALA A 405 -14.62 -1.54 -12.60
CA ALA A 405 -15.75 -1.99 -11.78
C ALA A 405 -16.83 -2.68 -12.63
N ASP A 406 -17.28 -2.03 -13.70
CA ASP A 406 -18.38 -2.55 -14.54
C ASP A 406 -17.99 -3.81 -15.30
N GLN A 407 -16.79 -3.85 -15.92
CA GLN A 407 -16.34 -5.00 -16.68
C GLN A 407 -16.07 -6.20 -15.77
N THR A 408 -15.53 -5.99 -14.59
CA THR A 408 -15.36 -7.07 -13.61
C THR A 408 -16.72 -7.66 -13.23
N LEU A 409 -17.73 -6.81 -12.93
CA LEU A 409 -19.08 -7.25 -12.61
C LEU A 409 -19.76 -7.97 -13.79
N MET A 410 -19.53 -7.51 -15.00
CA MET A 410 -20.02 -8.18 -16.20
C MET A 410 -19.45 -9.60 -16.32
N TYR A 411 -18.14 -9.76 -16.19
CA TYR A 411 -17.47 -11.05 -16.30
C TYR A 411 -17.83 -12.00 -15.16
N LEU A 412 -17.91 -11.53 -13.91
CA LEU A 412 -18.30 -12.40 -12.79
C LEU A 412 -19.75 -12.92 -12.95
N ASN A 413 -20.66 -12.08 -13.52
CA ASN A 413 -22.04 -12.53 -13.85
C ASN A 413 -22.09 -13.54 -14.99
N GLN A 414 -21.01 -13.67 -15.78
CA GLN A 414 -20.85 -14.75 -16.76
C GLN A 414 -20.22 -16.02 -16.11
N GLY A 415 -19.93 -15.99 -14.82
CA GLY A 415 -19.40 -17.10 -14.03
C GLY A 415 -17.89 -17.24 -14.07
N LEU A 416 -17.13 -16.18 -14.44
CA LEU A 416 -15.68 -16.19 -14.40
C LEU A 416 -15.19 -15.94 -12.97
N THR A 417 -14.10 -16.58 -12.62
CA THR A 417 -13.40 -16.39 -11.35
C THR A 417 -12.53 -15.13 -11.37
N SER A 418 -12.06 -14.67 -10.20
CA SER A 418 -11.21 -13.48 -10.09
C SER A 418 -9.92 -13.60 -10.92
N ASN A 419 -9.31 -14.79 -10.96
CA ASN A 419 -8.10 -15.03 -11.74
C ASN A 419 -8.38 -14.99 -13.25
N GLU A 420 -9.47 -15.62 -13.73
CA GLU A 420 -9.86 -15.57 -15.14
C GLU A 420 -10.12 -14.14 -15.58
N ILE A 421 -10.85 -13.35 -14.77
CA ILE A 421 -11.14 -11.94 -15.07
C ILE A 421 -9.85 -11.11 -15.13
N ALA A 422 -8.95 -11.29 -14.18
CA ALA A 422 -7.69 -10.55 -14.12
C ALA A 422 -6.81 -10.73 -15.38
N HIS A 423 -6.91 -11.88 -16.05
CA HIS A 423 -6.20 -12.15 -17.31
C HIS A 423 -6.93 -11.66 -18.55
N LEU A 424 -8.23 -11.40 -18.47
CA LEU A 424 -9.06 -11.00 -19.62
C LEU A 424 -9.28 -9.50 -19.73
N ILE A 425 -9.33 -8.81 -18.58
CA ILE A 425 -9.68 -7.39 -18.54
C ILE A 425 -8.52 -6.52 -19.04
N GLN A 426 -8.81 -5.63 -19.99
CA GLN A 426 -7.83 -4.69 -20.55
C GLN A 426 -8.50 -3.33 -20.71
N LEU A 427 -7.79 -2.25 -20.41
CA LEU A 427 -8.30 -0.90 -20.61
C LEU A 427 -8.55 -0.63 -22.10
N PRO A 428 -9.58 0.17 -22.43
CA PRO A 428 -9.71 0.69 -23.80
C PRO A 428 -8.46 1.52 -24.19
N PRO A 429 -8.06 1.50 -25.47
CA PRO A 429 -6.85 2.17 -25.94
C PRO A 429 -6.72 3.63 -25.50
N ALA A 430 -7.81 4.39 -25.49
CA ALA A 430 -7.79 5.80 -25.07
C ALA A 430 -7.40 6.00 -23.60
N LEU A 431 -7.70 5.04 -22.72
CA LEU A 431 -7.29 5.06 -21.32
C LEU A 431 -5.92 4.39 -21.16
N GLU A 432 -5.66 3.31 -21.91
CA GLU A 432 -4.41 2.57 -21.82
C GLU A 432 -3.19 3.41 -22.27
N GLN A 433 -3.35 4.29 -23.25
CA GLN A 433 -2.28 5.12 -23.82
C GLN A 433 -2.08 6.47 -23.10
N SER A 434 -2.91 6.81 -22.12
CA SER A 434 -2.77 8.04 -21.33
C SER A 434 -1.78 7.86 -20.20
N TRP A 435 -0.83 8.78 -20.04
CA TRP A 435 0.23 8.68 -19.04
C TRP A 435 -0.29 8.68 -17.60
N TYR A 436 -1.34 9.41 -17.28
CA TYR A 436 -1.90 9.51 -15.93
C TYR A 436 -2.90 8.40 -15.59
N THR A 437 -3.23 7.51 -16.52
CA THR A 437 -4.03 6.30 -16.26
C THR A 437 -3.20 5.02 -16.32
N ARG A 438 -1.86 5.15 -16.41
CA ARG A 438 -0.95 3.99 -16.39
C ARG A 438 -0.94 3.29 -15.03
N GLN A 439 -0.48 2.06 -15.04
CA GLN A 439 -0.59 1.10 -13.93
C GLN A 439 0.61 1.18 -12.97
N TYR A 440 1.04 2.40 -12.60
CA TYR A 440 2.26 2.56 -11.79
C TYR A 440 2.10 2.13 -10.34
N TYR A 441 0.89 2.21 -9.77
CA TYR A 441 0.62 1.84 -8.38
C TYR A 441 -0.34 0.64 -8.29
N GLY A 442 -1.60 0.78 -8.70
CA GLY A 442 -2.49 -0.34 -8.97
C GLY A 442 -2.27 -0.93 -10.35
N THR A 443 -2.88 -2.09 -10.63
CA THR A 443 -2.98 -2.65 -11.99
C THR A 443 -4.42 -2.99 -12.31
N VAL A 444 -4.77 -3.07 -13.58
CA VAL A 444 -6.13 -3.47 -14.01
C VAL A 444 -6.45 -4.87 -13.49
N ALA A 445 -5.50 -5.80 -13.61
CA ALA A 445 -5.64 -7.18 -13.12
C ALA A 445 -5.83 -7.23 -11.60
N HIS A 446 -5.04 -6.48 -10.85
CA HIS A 446 -5.12 -6.36 -9.39
C HIS A 446 -6.48 -5.76 -8.97
N ASN A 447 -6.88 -4.66 -9.59
CA ASN A 447 -8.12 -3.96 -9.28
C ASN A 447 -9.37 -4.80 -9.64
N ALA A 448 -9.31 -5.60 -10.71
CA ALA A 448 -10.37 -6.55 -11.01
C ALA A 448 -10.54 -7.60 -9.90
N LYS A 449 -9.42 -8.13 -9.34
CA LYS A 449 -9.48 -9.01 -8.17
C LYS A 449 -10.06 -8.30 -6.96
N ALA A 450 -9.75 -7.02 -6.77
CA ALA A 450 -10.31 -6.21 -5.69
C ALA A 450 -11.84 -6.03 -5.82
N VAL A 451 -12.33 -5.67 -7.01
CA VAL A 451 -13.77 -5.58 -7.28
C VAL A 451 -14.46 -6.93 -7.05
N TYR A 452 -13.86 -8.02 -7.53
CA TYR A 452 -14.39 -9.37 -7.27
C TYR A 452 -14.48 -9.63 -5.76
N GLN A 453 -13.41 -9.39 -5.01
CA GLN A 453 -13.35 -9.55 -3.55
C GLN A 453 -14.44 -8.73 -2.84
N LYS A 454 -14.68 -7.50 -3.27
CA LYS A 454 -15.71 -6.63 -2.67
C LYS A 454 -17.11 -7.22 -2.74
N TYR A 455 -17.47 -7.85 -3.87
CA TYR A 455 -18.82 -8.37 -4.10
C TYR A 455 -18.98 -9.85 -3.74
N MET A 456 -17.95 -10.67 -3.95
CA MET A 456 -18.02 -12.13 -3.84
C MET A 456 -17.20 -12.69 -2.65
N GLY A 457 -16.30 -11.90 -2.08
CA GLY A 457 -15.37 -12.37 -1.06
C GLY A 457 -14.29 -13.30 -1.63
N TRP A 458 -13.66 -14.09 -0.75
CA TRP A 458 -12.52 -14.95 -1.10
C TRP A 458 -12.91 -16.23 -1.86
N TYR A 459 -14.17 -16.70 -1.75
CA TYR A 459 -14.61 -17.97 -2.29
C TYR A 459 -15.01 -17.87 -3.76
N ASP A 460 -14.39 -18.68 -4.61
CA ASP A 460 -14.60 -18.72 -6.06
C ASP A 460 -15.75 -19.62 -6.52
N ALA A 461 -16.56 -20.12 -5.59
CA ALA A 461 -17.67 -21.06 -5.78
C ALA A 461 -17.27 -22.50 -6.16
N ASN A 462 -15.97 -22.81 -6.31
CA ASN A 462 -15.52 -24.19 -6.52
C ASN A 462 -15.38 -24.92 -5.15
N PRO A 463 -16.20 -25.97 -4.88
CA PRO A 463 -16.15 -26.65 -3.59
C PRO A 463 -14.78 -27.25 -3.22
N VAL A 464 -13.90 -27.50 -4.19
CA VAL A 464 -12.52 -27.96 -3.96
C VAL A 464 -11.71 -26.93 -3.16
N HIS A 465 -11.99 -25.63 -3.32
CA HIS A 465 -11.29 -24.54 -2.65
C HIS A 465 -11.93 -24.12 -1.33
N LEU A 466 -13.11 -24.68 -0.97
CA LEU A 466 -13.86 -24.27 0.23
C LEU A 466 -13.06 -24.48 1.53
N HIS A 467 -12.30 -25.58 1.60
CA HIS A 467 -11.44 -25.92 2.75
C HIS A 467 -10.18 -26.61 2.25
N ALA A 468 -9.36 -25.84 1.53
CA ALA A 468 -8.09 -26.33 0.99
C ALA A 468 -7.11 -26.73 2.11
N LEU A 469 -6.21 -27.66 1.82
CA LEU A 469 -5.13 -28.01 2.73
C LEU A 469 -4.24 -26.79 3.01
N PRO A 470 -3.60 -26.72 4.18
CA PRO A 470 -2.56 -25.71 4.44
C PRO A 470 -1.46 -25.74 3.37
N PRO A 471 -0.80 -24.60 3.07
CA PRO A 471 0.15 -24.49 1.97
C PRO A 471 1.25 -25.55 1.99
N GLU A 472 1.88 -25.80 3.13
CA GLU A 472 2.94 -26.81 3.27
C GLU A 472 2.44 -28.24 3.04
N GLU A 473 1.28 -28.59 3.60
CA GLU A 473 0.71 -29.93 3.44
C GLU A 473 0.31 -30.18 1.98
N SER A 474 -0.34 -29.18 1.37
CA SER A 474 -0.69 -29.19 -0.05
C SER A 474 0.55 -29.36 -0.92
N ALA A 475 1.61 -28.57 -0.66
CA ALA A 475 2.85 -28.62 -1.40
C ALA A 475 3.55 -30.00 -1.31
N ARG A 476 3.63 -30.58 -0.09
CA ARG A 476 4.19 -31.91 0.10
C ARG A 476 3.41 -32.97 -0.68
N LYS A 477 2.09 -32.91 -0.70
CA LYS A 477 1.25 -33.83 -1.47
C LYS A 477 1.46 -33.67 -2.98
N PHE A 478 1.50 -32.43 -3.49
CA PHE A 478 1.81 -32.22 -4.90
C PHE A 478 3.20 -32.72 -5.28
N ALA A 479 4.23 -32.50 -4.44
CA ALA A 479 5.57 -32.97 -4.67
C ALA A 479 5.64 -34.52 -4.74
N GLU A 480 4.89 -35.25 -3.88
CA GLU A 480 4.74 -36.73 -3.98
C GLU A 480 4.21 -37.15 -5.36
N TYR A 481 3.22 -36.45 -5.93
CA TYR A 481 2.66 -36.74 -7.25
C TYR A 481 3.58 -36.37 -8.41
N LEU A 482 4.34 -35.26 -8.27
CA LEU A 482 5.30 -34.79 -9.28
C LEU A 482 6.54 -35.71 -9.37
N GLY A 483 6.94 -36.35 -8.26
CA GLY A 483 8.07 -37.26 -8.20
C GLY A 483 9.41 -36.57 -7.99
N ASP A 484 10.42 -36.91 -8.83
CA ASP A 484 11.77 -36.37 -8.67
C ASP A 484 11.80 -34.83 -8.84
N ALA A 485 12.16 -34.12 -7.78
CA ALA A 485 12.24 -32.65 -7.77
C ALA A 485 13.22 -32.11 -8.83
N ASN A 486 14.36 -32.78 -9.06
CA ASN A 486 15.32 -32.34 -10.08
C ASN A 486 14.77 -32.48 -11.50
N ALA A 487 13.96 -33.52 -11.78
CA ALA A 487 13.29 -33.65 -13.07
C ALA A 487 12.24 -32.54 -13.27
N VAL A 488 11.53 -32.15 -12.22
CA VAL A 488 10.61 -30.97 -12.24
C VAL A 488 11.38 -29.68 -12.49
N LEU A 489 12.48 -29.46 -11.80
CA LEU A 489 13.34 -28.27 -11.97
C LEU A 489 13.95 -28.19 -13.36
N ALA A 490 14.43 -29.29 -13.93
CA ALA A 490 14.95 -29.32 -15.30
C ALA A 490 13.88 -28.93 -16.32
N LYS A 491 12.62 -29.31 -16.11
CA LYS A 491 11.50 -28.92 -16.94
C LYS A 491 11.13 -27.43 -16.73
N ALA A 492 11.12 -26.98 -15.48
CA ALA A 492 10.87 -25.59 -15.13
C ALA A 492 11.94 -24.66 -15.72
N GLN A 493 13.20 -25.12 -15.83
CA GLN A 493 14.27 -24.37 -16.51
C GLN A 493 13.97 -24.16 -17.99
N VAL A 494 13.43 -25.16 -18.68
CA VAL A 494 12.99 -25.02 -20.09
C VAL A 494 11.84 -24.03 -20.21
N ASP A 495 10.88 -24.07 -19.28
CA ASP A 495 9.77 -23.12 -19.23
C ASP A 495 10.26 -21.69 -18.93
N PHE A 496 11.30 -21.55 -18.09
CA PHE A 496 11.95 -20.26 -17.82
C PHE A 496 12.60 -19.68 -19.08
N GLU A 497 13.35 -20.47 -19.82
CA GLU A 497 13.96 -20.07 -21.09
C GLU A 497 12.93 -19.72 -22.16
N ALA A 498 11.74 -20.31 -22.09
CA ALA A 498 10.59 -19.98 -22.93
C ALA A 498 9.80 -18.72 -22.45
N GLY A 499 10.15 -18.13 -21.31
CA GLY A 499 9.53 -16.91 -20.79
C GLY A 499 8.27 -17.14 -19.95
N TYR A 500 7.96 -18.38 -19.55
CA TYR A 500 6.78 -18.69 -18.71
C TYR A 500 7.04 -18.44 -17.21
N TYR A 501 7.57 -17.27 -16.86
CA TYR A 501 8.06 -16.94 -15.51
C TYR A 501 7.02 -17.12 -14.41
N GLN A 502 5.76 -16.73 -14.63
CA GLN A 502 4.69 -16.94 -13.63
C GLN A 502 4.50 -18.42 -13.33
N TRP A 503 4.47 -19.27 -14.36
CA TRP A 503 4.35 -20.72 -14.19
C TRP A 503 5.55 -21.33 -13.49
N VAL A 504 6.76 -20.89 -13.84
CA VAL A 504 7.99 -21.31 -13.17
C VAL A 504 7.95 -20.93 -11.69
N ALA A 505 7.54 -19.69 -11.36
CA ALA A 505 7.40 -19.25 -9.98
C ALA A 505 6.39 -20.13 -9.21
N GLU A 506 5.22 -20.45 -9.78
CA GLU A 506 4.21 -21.31 -9.15
C GLU A 506 4.74 -22.72 -8.85
N VAL A 507 5.39 -23.36 -9.84
CA VAL A 507 5.87 -24.73 -9.70
C VAL A 507 7.08 -24.83 -8.75
N THR A 508 7.99 -23.86 -8.82
CA THR A 508 9.19 -23.86 -7.96
C THR A 508 8.87 -23.44 -6.54
N ASN A 509 7.96 -22.50 -6.33
CA ASN A 509 7.48 -22.13 -4.99
C ASN A 509 6.78 -23.30 -4.30
N LEU A 510 6.03 -24.12 -5.05
CA LEU A 510 5.47 -25.37 -4.52
C LEU A 510 6.59 -26.31 -4.00
N LEU A 511 7.70 -26.43 -4.72
CA LEU A 511 8.84 -27.24 -4.25
C LEU A 511 9.51 -26.64 -3.01
N VAL A 512 9.60 -25.30 -2.92
CA VAL A 512 10.10 -24.59 -1.74
C VAL A 512 9.22 -24.83 -0.51
N PHE A 513 7.89 -24.78 -0.66
CA PHE A 513 6.97 -25.08 0.44
C PHE A 513 6.95 -26.55 0.84
N ALA A 514 7.27 -27.47 -0.08
CA ALA A 514 7.42 -28.89 0.23
C ALA A 514 8.74 -29.19 0.96
N ASP A 515 9.82 -28.53 0.55
CA ASP A 515 11.17 -28.65 1.12
C ASP A 515 11.92 -27.31 1.01
N PRO A 516 11.91 -26.48 2.07
CA PRO A 516 12.57 -25.16 2.05
C PRO A 516 14.10 -25.25 1.99
N THR A 517 14.68 -26.43 2.16
CA THR A 517 16.13 -26.66 2.00
C THR A 517 16.55 -26.93 0.56
N ASN A 518 15.59 -27.04 -0.37
CA ASN A 518 15.86 -27.24 -1.79
C ASN A 518 16.38 -25.94 -2.44
N GLU A 519 17.70 -25.73 -2.33
CA GLU A 519 18.37 -24.53 -2.85
C GLU A 519 18.12 -24.30 -4.35
N PRO A 520 18.22 -25.31 -5.26
CA PRO A 520 17.89 -25.11 -6.67
C PRO A 520 16.45 -24.61 -6.91
N ALA A 521 15.45 -25.09 -6.14
CA ALA A 521 14.08 -24.61 -6.26
C ALA A 521 13.95 -23.15 -5.81
N ARG A 522 14.60 -22.78 -4.71
CA ARG A 522 14.66 -21.40 -4.20
C ARG A 522 15.26 -20.44 -5.24
N LEU A 523 16.40 -20.81 -5.82
CA LEU A 523 17.11 -19.97 -6.78
C LEU A 523 16.35 -19.80 -8.10
N LEU A 524 15.76 -20.87 -8.64
CA LEU A 524 14.98 -20.78 -9.88
C LEU A 524 13.66 -20.02 -9.66
N CYS A 525 13.03 -20.16 -8.48
CA CYS A 525 11.88 -19.33 -8.10
C CYS A 525 12.25 -17.85 -8.02
N ALA A 526 13.39 -17.53 -7.40
CA ALA A 526 13.90 -16.18 -7.31
C ALA A 526 14.19 -15.57 -8.69
N ASP A 527 14.83 -16.34 -9.58
CA ASP A 527 15.11 -15.90 -10.95
C ASP A 527 13.83 -15.61 -11.73
N ALA A 528 12.78 -16.42 -11.57
CA ALA A 528 11.48 -16.18 -12.20
C ALA A 528 10.76 -14.93 -11.66
N LEU A 529 10.75 -14.76 -10.33
CA LEU A 529 10.18 -13.55 -9.69
C LEU A 529 10.93 -12.30 -10.14
N GLU A 530 12.22 -12.36 -10.29
CA GLU A 530 13.06 -11.24 -10.74
C GLU A 530 12.68 -10.80 -12.16
N GLN A 531 12.49 -11.74 -13.09
CA GLN A 531 12.05 -11.43 -14.46
C GLN A 531 10.64 -10.79 -14.48
N LEU A 532 9.72 -11.29 -13.65
CA LEU A 532 8.40 -10.68 -13.47
C LEU A 532 8.52 -9.24 -12.91
N GLY A 533 9.43 -9.02 -11.97
CA GLY A 533 9.73 -7.70 -11.42
C GLY A 533 10.30 -6.73 -12.44
N TYR A 534 11.18 -7.18 -13.32
CA TYR A 534 11.79 -6.34 -14.35
C TYR A 534 10.78 -5.89 -15.43
N ALA A 535 9.81 -6.74 -15.76
CA ALA A 535 8.75 -6.42 -16.70
C ALA A 535 7.58 -5.61 -16.09
N ALA A 536 7.47 -5.57 -14.77
CA ALA A 536 6.34 -4.94 -14.09
C ALA A 536 6.31 -3.41 -14.27
N GLU A 537 5.20 -2.86 -14.78
CA GLU A 537 4.93 -1.43 -14.81
C GLU A 537 4.52 -0.88 -13.43
N SER A 538 3.87 -1.71 -12.59
CA SER A 538 3.53 -1.35 -11.22
C SER A 538 4.74 -1.40 -10.30
N GLY A 539 5.07 -0.27 -9.67
CA GLY A 539 6.11 -0.20 -8.65
C GLY A 539 5.88 -1.19 -7.51
N PRO A 540 4.69 -1.26 -6.90
CA PRO A 540 4.36 -2.27 -5.89
C PRO A 540 4.52 -3.73 -6.35
N TRP A 541 4.14 -4.07 -7.57
CA TRP A 541 4.34 -5.42 -8.09
C TRP A 541 5.82 -5.73 -8.29
N ARG A 542 6.56 -4.80 -8.92
CA ARG A 542 8.02 -4.90 -9.05
C ARG A 542 8.67 -5.15 -7.69
N ASN A 543 8.36 -4.31 -6.72
CA ASN A 543 8.93 -4.39 -5.39
C ASN A 543 8.59 -5.71 -4.68
N ALA A 544 7.34 -6.19 -4.80
CA ALA A 544 6.92 -7.46 -4.22
C ALA A 544 7.67 -8.64 -4.84
N TYR A 545 7.78 -8.69 -6.17
CA TYR A 545 8.52 -9.75 -6.85
C TYR A 545 10.02 -9.74 -6.48
N LEU A 546 10.66 -8.57 -6.52
CA LEU A 546 12.09 -8.46 -6.21
C LEU A 546 12.40 -8.72 -4.72
N THR A 547 11.53 -8.33 -3.80
CA THR A 547 11.67 -8.66 -2.37
C THR A 547 11.55 -10.17 -2.16
N GLY A 548 10.58 -10.81 -2.79
CA GLY A 548 10.44 -12.27 -2.76
C GLY A 548 11.68 -12.98 -3.31
N ALA A 549 12.24 -12.51 -4.43
CA ALA A 549 13.48 -13.03 -4.99
C ALA A 549 14.67 -12.88 -4.04
N LYS A 550 14.81 -11.70 -3.39
CA LYS A 550 15.85 -11.44 -2.39
C LYS A 550 15.74 -12.41 -1.20
N GLU A 551 14.55 -12.60 -0.66
CA GLU A 551 14.34 -13.48 0.50
C GLU A 551 14.55 -14.97 0.16
N LEU A 552 14.17 -15.41 -1.03
CA LEU A 552 14.47 -16.77 -1.48
C LEU A 552 15.96 -17.04 -1.61
N ARG A 553 16.77 -16.04 -1.99
CA ARG A 553 18.24 -16.19 -2.12
C ARG A 553 18.96 -16.08 -0.79
N GLY A 554 18.58 -15.11 0.07
CA GLY A 554 19.34 -14.73 1.25
C GLY A 554 18.62 -14.89 2.59
N GLY A 555 17.35 -15.30 2.58
CA GLY A 555 16.50 -15.28 3.78
C GLY A 555 15.98 -13.88 4.10
N VAL A 556 15.20 -13.81 5.18
CA VAL A 556 14.61 -12.55 5.66
C VAL A 556 15.68 -11.66 6.32
N ASP A 557 15.81 -10.43 5.85
CA ASP A 557 16.69 -9.41 6.45
C ASP A 557 15.98 -8.71 7.61
N ALA A 558 16.25 -9.17 8.83
CA ALA A 558 15.63 -8.68 10.06
C ALA A 558 16.26 -7.38 10.56
N ASP A 559 16.36 -6.35 9.72
CA ASP A 559 16.88 -5.03 10.13
C ASP A 559 15.85 -4.31 11.04
N PRO A 560 16.21 -4.01 12.32
CA PRO A 560 15.29 -3.38 13.28
C PRO A 560 14.86 -1.94 12.90
N LYS A 561 15.42 -1.36 11.83
CA LYS A 561 14.94 -0.06 11.30
C LYS A 561 13.52 -0.16 10.72
N TYR A 562 13.10 -1.35 10.32
CA TYR A 562 11.76 -1.60 9.77
C TYR A 562 10.81 -2.04 10.88
N ARG A 563 9.73 -1.28 11.09
CA ARG A 563 8.74 -1.51 12.14
C ARG A 563 7.32 -1.29 11.61
N ALA A 564 6.35 -1.81 12.36
CA ALA A 564 4.95 -1.44 12.15
C ALA A 564 4.74 0.07 12.38
N THR A 565 3.79 0.66 11.69
CA THR A 565 3.49 2.10 11.72
C THR A 565 2.68 2.55 12.94
N GLY A 566 2.25 1.62 13.79
CA GLY A 566 1.55 1.91 15.06
C GLY A 566 2.44 2.64 16.06
N SER A 567 2.49 3.98 15.98
CA SER A 567 3.28 4.79 16.91
C SER A 567 2.66 4.83 18.31
N ALA A 568 3.48 5.18 19.32
CA ALA A 568 2.98 5.39 20.68
C ALA A 568 1.93 6.51 20.75
N ASP A 569 1.96 7.47 19.84
CA ASP A 569 0.98 8.55 19.78
C ASP A 569 -0.40 8.04 19.31
N ILE A 570 -0.45 7.23 18.23
CA ILE A 570 -1.70 6.64 17.74
C ILE A 570 -2.30 5.67 18.78
N GLN A 571 -1.45 4.92 19.47
CA GLN A 571 -1.90 4.09 20.59
C GLN A 571 -2.55 4.94 21.68
N ARG A 572 -1.92 6.04 22.10
CA ARG A 572 -2.50 6.95 23.10
C ARG A 572 -3.84 7.59 22.69
N ALA A 573 -4.13 7.65 21.40
CA ALA A 573 -5.40 8.15 20.87
C ALA A 573 -6.53 7.12 20.89
N MET A 574 -6.24 5.84 21.20
CA MET A 574 -7.26 4.79 21.28
C MET A 574 -8.30 5.09 22.37
N THR A 575 -9.57 4.88 22.03
CA THR A 575 -10.65 4.86 23.02
C THR A 575 -10.59 3.62 23.91
N PRO A 576 -11.28 3.57 25.07
CA PRO A 576 -11.38 2.34 25.85
C PRO A 576 -11.89 1.14 25.05
N ASP A 577 -12.90 1.32 24.19
CA ASP A 577 -13.43 0.26 23.32
C ASP A 577 -12.32 -0.31 22.42
N MET A 578 -11.56 0.56 21.75
CA MET A 578 -10.44 0.15 20.88
C MET A 578 -9.34 -0.60 21.66
N MET A 579 -9.05 -0.18 22.90
CA MET A 579 -8.06 -0.85 23.75
C MET A 579 -8.53 -2.24 24.19
N LEU A 580 -9.83 -2.40 24.47
CA LEU A 580 -10.43 -3.67 24.86
C LEU A 580 -10.54 -4.63 23.66
N ASP A 581 -10.88 -4.12 22.48
CA ASP A 581 -10.81 -4.89 21.23
C ASP A 581 -9.37 -5.36 20.96
N TYR A 582 -8.38 -4.48 21.14
CA TYR A 582 -6.98 -4.85 20.97
C TYR A 582 -6.48 -5.86 22.01
N LEU A 583 -6.97 -5.77 23.27
CA LEU A 583 -6.72 -6.78 24.29
C LEU A 583 -7.23 -8.16 23.83
N GLY A 584 -8.44 -8.20 23.25
CA GLY A 584 -8.99 -9.42 22.66
C GLY A 584 -8.18 -9.98 21.49
N ILE A 585 -7.61 -9.10 20.64
CA ILE A 585 -6.72 -9.50 19.54
C ILE A 585 -5.40 -10.10 20.07
N LEU A 586 -4.89 -9.56 21.18
CA LEU A 586 -3.66 -10.05 21.80
C LEU A 586 -3.85 -11.35 22.60
N LEU A 587 -5.07 -11.65 23.09
CA LEU A 587 -5.33 -12.80 23.93
C LEU A 587 -5.17 -14.10 23.11
N ASP A 588 -4.26 -14.98 23.55
CA ASP A 588 -4.14 -16.35 23.02
C ASP A 588 -5.29 -17.19 23.57
N ALA A 589 -6.26 -17.47 22.72
CA ALA A 589 -7.49 -18.14 23.10
C ALA A 589 -7.26 -19.57 23.61
N ASP A 590 -6.29 -20.30 23.04
CA ASP A 590 -5.96 -21.66 23.48
C ASP A 590 -5.27 -21.64 24.86
N ALA A 591 -4.36 -20.71 25.09
CA ALA A 591 -3.69 -20.53 26.38
C ALA A 591 -4.65 -20.02 27.46
N ALA A 592 -5.65 -19.22 27.10
CA ALA A 592 -6.65 -18.64 27.99
C ALA A 592 -7.98 -19.43 28.06
N ALA A 593 -8.04 -20.65 27.50
CA ALA A 593 -9.29 -21.40 27.35
C ALA A 593 -10.02 -21.69 28.67
N ASP A 594 -9.28 -21.91 29.76
CA ASP A 594 -9.80 -22.18 31.09
C ASP A 594 -9.99 -20.91 31.96
N LEU A 595 -9.66 -19.72 31.40
CA LEU A 595 -9.79 -18.47 32.10
C LEU A 595 -11.25 -18.02 32.09
N ASP A 596 -11.83 -17.83 33.28
CA ASP A 596 -13.17 -17.26 33.48
C ASP A 596 -13.06 -16.12 34.51
N LEU A 597 -13.10 -14.89 34.03
CA LEU A 597 -12.91 -13.69 34.84
C LEU A 597 -13.99 -12.65 34.54
N VAL A 598 -14.46 -11.99 35.57
CA VAL A 598 -15.28 -10.79 35.49
C VAL A 598 -14.53 -9.66 36.20
N VAL A 599 -14.17 -8.61 35.46
CA VAL A 599 -13.35 -7.52 35.99
C VAL A 599 -14.04 -6.18 35.76
N ASN A 600 -14.25 -5.42 36.81
CA ASN A 600 -14.70 -4.05 36.70
C ASN A 600 -13.52 -3.14 36.35
N LEU A 601 -13.64 -2.35 35.30
CA LEU A 601 -12.73 -1.29 34.95
C LEU A 601 -13.33 0.06 35.35
N ALA A 602 -12.86 0.59 36.47
CA ALA A 602 -13.29 1.88 37.03
C ALA A 602 -12.30 2.95 36.50
N PHE A 603 -12.52 3.41 35.30
CA PHE A 603 -11.68 4.49 34.71
C PHE A 603 -11.87 5.78 35.51
N THR A 604 -10.78 6.51 35.75
CA THR A 604 -10.81 7.80 36.47
C THR A 604 -11.15 8.98 35.58
N ASP A 605 -11.08 8.79 34.26
CA ASP A 605 -11.19 9.81 33.19
C ASP A 605 -12.15 9.40 32.06
N GLU A 606 -12.79 8.24 32.14
CA GLU A 606 -13.74 7.70 31.17
C GLU A 606 -14.92 7.03 31.87
N ASP A 607 -15.92 6.57 31.09
CA ASP A 607 -17.01 5.75 31.61
C ASP A 607 -16.49 4.40 32.16
N PRO A 608 -17.15 3.79 33.14
CA PRO A 608 -16.77 2.46 33.64
C PRO A 608 -17.12 1.37 32.62
N TYR A 609 -16.42 0.22 32.72
CA TYR A 609 -16.69 -0.99 31.92
C TYR A 609 -16.71 -2.23 32.82
N VAL A 610 -17.47 -3.24 32.39
CA VAL A 610 -17.30 -4.62 32.84
C VAL A 610 -16.56 -5.37 31.72
N LEU A 611 -15.44 -5.98 32.06
CA LEU A 611 -14.68 -6.87 31.20
C LEU A 611 -14.99 -8.32 31.61
N THR A 612 -15.35 -9.16 30.65
CA THR A 612 -15.53 -10.61 30.87
C THR A 612 -14.56 -11.35 29.98
N VAL A 613 -13.72 -12.20 30.55
CA VAL A 613 -12.87 -13.15 29.80
C VAL A 613 -13.45 -14.53 29.99
N ARG A 614 -13.86 -15.18 28.92
CA ARG A 614 -14.47 -16.52 28.98
C ARG A 614 -14.15 -17.30 27.69
N ALA A 615 -13.74 -18.57 27.87
CA ALA A 615 -13.40 -19.44 26.74
C ALA A 615 -12.39 -18.83 25.76
N GLY A 616 -11.39 -18.12 26.28
CA GLY A 616 -10.37 -17.44 25.49
C GLY A 616 -10.82 -16.19 24.73
N VAL A 617 -11.99 -15.62 25.08
CA VAL A 617 -12.56 -14.43 24.42
C VAL A 617 -12.71 -13.29 25.41
N VAL A 618 -12.37 -12.07 24.99
CA VAL A 618 -12.61 -10.82 25.70
C VAL A 618 -13.95 -10.25 25.25
N LEU A 619 -14.86 -10.01 26.22
CA LEU A 619 -16.12 -9.31 26.02
C LEU A 619 -16.18 -8.13 26.99
N TYR A 620 -16.90 -7.07 26.64
CA TYR A 620 -17.04 -5.92 27.52
C TYR A 620 -18.38 -5.22 27.37
N GLU A 621 -18.79 -4.54 28.45
CA GLU A 621 -20.00 -3.73 28.50
C GLU A 621 -19.68 -2.36 29.09
N ARG A 622 -19.98 -1.30 28.33
CA ARG A 622 -19.75 0.10 28.70
C ARG A 622 -20.82 0.60 29.63
N GLY A 623 -20.44 1.41 30.61
CA GLY A 623 -21.35 2.05 31.57
C GLY A 623 -21.89 1.10 32.66
N ALA A 624 -21.33 -0.12 32.76
CA ALA A 624 -21.75 -1.13 33.74
C ALA A 624 -20.63 -1.44 34.73
N GLN A 625 -21.06 -1.99 35.89
CA GLN A 625 -20.20 -2.59 36.90
C GLN A 625 -20.92 -3.85 37.44
N ALA A 626 -20.21 -4.95 37.57
CA ALA A 626 -20.75 -6.21 38.12
C ALA A 626 -20.59 -6.26 39.66
N ASP A 627 -21.63 -6.68 40.34
CA ASP A 627 -21.61 -6.80 41.81
C ASP A 627 -20.76 -7.98 42.29
N ASP A 628 -20.58 -8.98 41.42
CA ASP A 628 -19.85 -10.24 41.67
C ASP A 628 -18.55 -10.33 40.89
N ALA A 629 -17.96 -9.20 40.52
CA ALA A 629 -16.68 -9.18 39.83
C ALA A 629 -15.55 -9.79 40.68
N ASP A 630 -14.66 -10.54 40.03
CA ASP A 630 -13.43 -11.09 40.64
C ASP A 630 -12.54 -9.98 41.19
N ALA A 631 -12.46 -8.88 40.46
CA ALA A 631 -11.72 -7.69 40.84
C ALA A 631 -12.30 -6.40 40.24
N THR A 632 -11.97 -5.27 40.86
CA THR A 632 -12.12 -3.93 40.29
C THR A 632 -10.77 -3.30 40.11
N LEU A 633 -10.47 -2.87 38.87
CA LEU A 633 -9.29 -2.12 38.52
C LEU A 633 -9.63 -0.62 38.41
N THR A 634 -9.05 0.20 39.29
CA THR A 634 -9.15 1.66 39.19
C THR A 634 -7.90 2.19 38.51
N LEU A 635 -8.08 2.83 37.35
CA LEU A 635 -6.95 3.30 36.50
C LEU A 635 -7.40 4.46 35.59
N PRO A 636 -6.48 5.36 35.17
CA PRO A 636 -6.76 6.23 34.05
C PRO A 636 -6.79 5.45 32.73
N ARG A 637 -7.47 5.94 31.69
CA ARG A 637 -7.53 5.30 30.37
C ARG A 637 -6.14 4.87 29.86
N LEU A 638 -5.15 5.75 29.97
CA LEU A 638 -3.77 5.45 29.55
C LEU A 638 -3.12 4.34 30.41
N GLY A 639 -3.64 4.02 31.58
CA GLY A 639 -3.20 2.89 32.39
C GLY A 639 -3.41 1.54 31.74
N MET A 640 -4.36 1.43 30.80
CA MET A 640 -4.55 0.20 30.00
C MET A 640 -3.29 -0.20 29.23
N PHE A 641 -2.44 0.76 28.81
CA PHE A 641 -1.19 0.41 28.12
C PHE A 641 -0.20 -0.34 29.00
N ALA A 642 -0.24 -0.17 30.33
CA ALA A 642 0.55 -0.98 31.22
C ALA A 642 0.14 -2.47 31.16
N ILE A 643 -1.16 -2.75 30.94
CA ILE A 643 -1.68 -4.11 30.73
C ILE A 643 -1.27 -4.61 29.34
N LEU A 644 -1.59 -3.86 28.28
CA LEU A 644 -1.35 -4.23 26.88
C LEU A 644 0.15 -4.48 26.60
N ASN A 645 1.04 -3.67 27.20
CA ASN A 645 2.49 -3.76 27.03
C ASN A 645 3.16 -4.66 28.06
N ARG A 646 2.43 -5.25 29.02
CA ARG A 646 2.96 -6.07 30.14
C ARG A 646 4.02 -5.35 30.97
N ASP A 647 3.86 -4.05 31.17
CA ASP A 647 4.79 -3.22 31.93
C ASP A 647 4.39 -3.26 33.42
N GLU A 648 5.01 -4.17 34.17
CA GLU A 648 4.74 -4.37 35.61
C GLU A 648 5.03 -3.11 36.45
N ASP A 649 6.06 -2.34 36.10
CA ASP A 649 6.38 -1.10 36.81
C ASP A 649 5.32 -0.02 36.59
N ALA A 650 4.82 0.08 35.37
CA ALA A 650 3.72 0.99 35.02
C ALA A 650 2.39 0.52 35.63
N GLN A 651 2.11 -0.78 35.62
CA GLN A 651 0.91 -1.37 36.28
C GLN A 651 0.89 -1.02 37.77
N ALA A 652 2.00 -1.24 38.47
CA ALA A 652 2.11 -0.92 39.91
C ALA A 652 1.91 0.57 40.23
N LYS A 653 2.20 1.46 39.29
CA LYS A 653 2.05 2.92 39.45
C LYS A 653 0.68 3.45 39.07
N SER A 654 0.00 2.83 38.11
CA SER A 654 -1.19 3.38 37.47
C SER A 654 -2.48 2.61 37.76
N ILE A 655 -2.40 1.39 38.32
CA ILE A 655 -3.53 0.51 38.54
C ILE A 655 -3.70 0.21 40.02
N GLN A 656 -4.88 0.48 40.58
CA GLN A 656 -5.28 0.03 41.90
C GLN A 656 -6.20 -1.18 41.74
N VAL A 657 -5.93 -2.26 42.48
CA VAL A 657 -6.66 -3.51 42.41
C VAL A 657 -7.43 -3.73 43.69
N GLU A 658 -8.75 -3.92 43.61
CA GLU A 658 -9.60 -4.41 44.71
C GLU A 658 -10.16 -5.78 44.30
N GLY A 659 -10.16 -6.76 45.20
CA GLY A 659 -10.57 -8.14 44.93
C GLY A 659 -9.36 -9.04 44.66
N ASP A 660 -9.37 -9.83 43.57
CA ASP A 660 -8.28 -10.75 43.26
C ASP A 660 -7.00 -9.98 42.87
N PRO A 661 -5.91 -10.06 43.68
CA PRO A 661 -4.67 -9.31 43.42
C PRO A 661 -3.92 -9.84 42.19
N ASP A 662 -4.20 -11.05 41.73
CA ASP A 662 -3.55 -11.69 40.59
C ASP A 662 -4.26 -11.41 39.26
N VAL A 663 -5.36 -10.67 39.25
CA VAL A 663 -6.19 -10.49 38.05
C VAL A 663 -5.44 -9.89 36.86
N VAL A 664 -4.57 -8.88 37.09
CA VAL A 664 -3.78 -8.27 36.02
C VAL A 664 -2.78 -9.28 35.45
N ARG A 665 -2.10 -10.06 36.29
CA ARG A 665 -1.21 -11.13 35.85
C ARG A 665 -1.95 -12.19 35.04
N LYS A 666 -3.13 -12.63 35.50
CA LYS A 666 -3.98 -13.61 34.78
C LYS A 666 -4.39 -13.10 33.39
N LEU A 667 -4.65 -11.80 33.25
CA LEU A 667 -4.94 -11.20 31.94
C LEU A 667 -3.69 -11.14 31.04
N THR A 668 -2.53 -10.78 31.59
CA THR A 668 -1.34 -10.49 30.79
C THR A 668 -0.50 -11.71 30.44
N GLU A 669 -0.53 -12.79 31.26
CA GLU A 669 0.30 -13.99 31.04
C GLU A 669 -0.12 -14.79 29.79
N HIS A 670 -1.34 -14.56 29.28
CA HIS A 670 -1.88 -15.21 28.10
C HIS A 670 -1.89 -14.34 26.84
N LEU A 671 -1.29 -13.14 26.87
CA LEU A 671 -1.22 -12.30 25.69
C LEU A 671 -0.16 -12.80 24.71
N ALA A 672 -0.47 -12.85 23.43
CA ALA A 672 0.45 -13.24 22.35
C ALA A 672 1.54 -12.18 22.13
N THR A 673 2.64 -12.61 21.53
CA THR A 673 3.70 -11.74 21.00
C THR A 673 3.85 -12.03 19.52
N TYR A 674 3.89 -11.00 18.68
CA TYR A 674 3.97 -11.15 17.25
C TYR A 674 5.40 -11.05 16.76
N GLU A 675 5.81 -12.02 15.89
CA GLU A 675 7.02 -11.91 15.10
C GLU A 675 6.77 -10.98 13.91
N PHE A 676 7.61 -9.93 13.75
CA PHE A 676 7.46 -9.00 12.64
C PHE A 676 8.03 -9.57 11.34
N PHE A 677 9.16 -10.26 11.41
CA PHE A 677 9.88 -10.77 10.25
C PHE A 677 9.48 -12.21 9.87
N PHE A 678 8.17 -12.50 9.93
CA PHE A 678 7.68 -13.80 9.50
C PHE A 678 7.90 -14.05 7.99
N ASN A 679 8.09 -15.31 7.63
CA ASN A 679 8.28 -15.74 6.26
C ASN A 679 7.03 -15.51 5.39
N ILE A 680 7.22 -15.20 4.10
CA ILE A 680 6.13 -14.99 3.12
C ILE A 680 6.27 -15.92 1.92
N VAL A 681 7.47 -16.03 1.34
CA VAL A 681 7.72 -16.81 0.12
C VAL A 681 8.20 -18.23 0.40
N GLU A 682 8.33 -18.59 1.64
CA GLU A 682 8.70 -19.91 2.15
C GLU A 682 7.99 -20.18 3.48
N PRO A 683 7.92 -21.44 3.96
CA PRO A 683 7.28 -21.80 5.23
C PRO A 683 7.83 -21.07 6.44
#